data_d41dca5165011672a75322c2576df5b2
#
_entry.id   d41dca5165011672a75322c2576df5b2
#
_cell.length_a   1.000
_cell.length_b   1.000
_cell.length_c   1.000
_cell.angle_alpha   90.00
_cell.angle_beta   90.00
_cell.angle_gamma   90.00
#
_symmetry.space_group_name_H-M   'P 1'
#
loop_
_entity.id
_entity.type
_entity.pdbx_description
1 polymer ?
#
loop_
_entity_poly.entity_id
_entity_poly.type
_entity_poly.pdbx_seq_one_letter_code
_entity_poly.pdbx_strand_id
1 'polypeptide(L)'
;MSVGQSQTVTLAHPEGATMGRFTVRVSAGTNTTTQVSVNGKVTGTLSVSTGSQHDHGGVDSGTYAVPVSATRTDTVRLTVLSGGPMRLDYVSAAWNKHAAAPDLKGAFPVPEYAGRVANQDLHADKETDMVIIIPASRKWLAQAERLARFHEEHDAMRVRIVAADELYNEFSSGTPDANAYRRYVKMLYDRAQSGNDAPKHILLFGPCVWDNRMLTTECKNLNPNDFLLAYESNNSFSAMNCYVDDGFFTYLDDGEGTNLTSSSISKLDMGDVAVGRLPAYSEEDAKVMVDKTISYVENRNAGDWENTIMVMGDDGNDNIHMRDADEAADLVQALHPAYNVRKVIWDAYNEVTAATGNSYPEVTDIIKRQQAKGALIMDYYGHGSAYQMAHERILTLDDFKAFSNKNLPLWVFAACDIMAFDGVEDNIGVTAMTNPAGGAVAVVGTTRTVYENYNHVLNKAFMRHVLSTVDGKPTTIGEALRLAKNEVIRQGTDPTLNKLQYSLLGDPAIALNQPTGTVVIDSINGTKVGGGATARAYAGQTARVAGHVAGHADMKGSVSLQVRDSRQLIACHGNASAEVKDTVFTFHDRQKTIFSGNDSVANGKFHVSFVVPYDLSYGGSGQVLAFAKSDDLATIAHGCTDAIVLGDGDIQKTDTVGPKIFCYLNSPEFVNGDDVNTSPYFVAQLSDDSGINATGNGVGHNLELVVDGDANKTYDLNDNFAYDFASHTAGTTSYTLPTLEPGTHTLRFRAWDTMNNSSTAMLSFNVVKSIKPRIYSVDVTKNPASTSTTFIVSHSLAGCPVDVTIDVYDMSGRQLWTYRESGTQAGSYSVDWNLTTASGQRLQTGVYLYRIRLAADGSQMATKSKKLVVINNN
;
A
#
# COMPACT_ATOMS: atom_id res chain seq x y z
N MET A 1 25.16 30.91 -15.41
CA MET A 1 25.68 31.79 -16.46
C MET A 1 25.18 31.32 -17.82
N SER A 2 24.69 32.24 -18.64
CA SER A 2 24.24 31.97 -20.00
C SER A 2 25.38 32.20 -21.01
N VAL A 3 25.18 31.80 -22.27
CA VAL A 3 26.15 31.99 -23.35
C VAL A 3 26.63 33.46 -23.44
N GLY A 4 27.94 33.66 -23.55
CA GLY A 4 28.59 34.97 -23.57
C GLY A 4 28.84 35.62 -22.21
N GLN A 5 28.22 35.10 -21.15
CA GLN A 5 28.48 35.60 -19.78
C GLN A 5 29.76 35.01 -19.20
N SER A 6 30.40 35.79 -18.32
CA SER A 6 31.63 35.39 -17.63
C SER A 6 31.49 35.63 -16.12
N GLN A 7 32.16 34.79 -15.35
CA GLN A 7 32.34 34.94 -13.90
C GLN A 7 33.82 34.86 -13.59
N THR A 8 34.28 35.72 -12.68
CA THR A 8 35.68 35.75 -12.26
C THR A 8 35.74 35.45 -10.73
N VAL A 9 36.57 34.50 -10.38
CA VAL A 9 36.91 34.15 -8.98
C VAL A 9 38.35 34.63 -8.73
N THR A 10 38.55 35.28 -7.59
CA THR A 10 39.86 35.84 -7.19
C THR A 10 40.37 35.09 -5.96
N LEU A 11 41.62 34.62 -6.01
CA LEU A 11 42.26 33.84 -4.97
C LEU A 11 43.63 34.44 -4.64
N ALA A 12 43.89 34.72 -3.35
CA ALA A 12 45.19 35.23 -2.90
C ALA A 12 46.18 34.07 -2.74
N HIS A 13 47.36 34.20 -3.30
CA HIS A 13 48.43 33.20 -3.18
C HIS A 13 49.48 33.59 -2.11
N PRO A 14 50.16 32.60 -1.48
CA PRO A 14 51.22 32.83 -0.52
C PRO A 14 52.41 33.59 -1.11
N GLU A 15 53.11 34.38 -0.30
CA GLU A 15 54.35 35.06 -0.72
C GLU A 15 55.42 34.04 -1.16
N GLY A 16 56.04 34.31 -2.28
CA GLY A 16 57.06 33.47 -2.88
C GLY A 16 56.53 32.21 -3.60
N ALA A 17 55.22 32.07 -3.76
CA ALA A 17 54.66 31.09 -4.67
C ALA A 17 54.99 31.48 -6.11
N THR A 18 55.29 30.52 -6.94
CA THR A 18 55.64 30.72 -8.37
C THR A 18 54.69 29.95 -9.31
N MET A 19 54.03 28.95 -8.78
CA MET A 19 53.09 28.10 -9.49
C MET A 19 51.81 27.85 -8.66
N GLY A 20 50.69 27.94 -9.32
CA GLY A 20 49.36 27.52 -8.79
C GLY A 20 48.73 26.39 -9.61
N ARG A 21 48.04 25.51 -8.93
CA ARG A 21 47.22 24.45 -9.51
C ARG A 21 45.79 24.78 -9.21
N PHE A 22 44.99 25.11 -10.20
CA PHE A 22 43.62 25.58 -10.08
C PHE A 22 42.68 24.48 -10.55
N THR A 23 41.81 24.03 -9.73
CA THR A 23 40.75 23.05 -10.09
C THR A 23 39.43 23.79 -10.18
N VAL A 24 38.73 23.59 -11.27
CA VAL A 24 37.41 24.17 -11.54
C VAL A 24 36.41 23.05 -11.79
N ARG A 25 35.27 23.12 -11.19
CA ARG A 25 34.15 22.20 -11.44
C ARG A 25 32.90 22.98 -11.79
N VAL A 26 32.21 22.54 -12.85
CA VAL A 26 31.00 23.17 -13.38
C VAL A 26 29.93 22.14 -13.66
N SER A 27 28.66 22.55 -13.64
CA SER A 27 27.51 21.73 -14.01
C SER A 27 26.58 22.49 -14.98
N ALA A 28 25.83 21.74 -15.78
CA ALA A 28 24.82 22.30 -16.67
C ALA A 28 23.73 21.26 -16.97
N GLY A 29 22.49 21.71 -17.21
CA GLY A 29 21.37 20.88 -17.62
C GLY A 29 21.30 20.51 -19.10
N THR A 30 22.21 21.05 -19.89
CA THR A 30 22.33 20.80 -21.35
C THR A 30 23.81 20.72 -21.75
N ASN A 31 24.08 20.20 -22.93
CA ASN A 31 25.45 20.19 -23.48
C ASN A 31 26.00 21.59 -23.48
N THR A 32 27.08 21.84 -22.74
CA THR A 32 27.59 23.18 -22.48
C THR A 32 29.11 23.20 -22.54
N THR A 33 29.69 24.19 -23.28
CA THR A 33 31.12 24.41 -23.35
C THR A 33 31.49 25.70 -22.63
N THR A 34 32.43 25.62 -21.68
CA THR A 34 32.90 26.74 -20.88
C THR A 34 34.41 26.91 -21.03
N GLN A 35 34.86 28.09 -21.42
CA GLN A 35 36.28 28.43 -21.47
C GLN A 35 36.76 28.81 -20.07
N VAL A 36 37.90 28.24 -19.68
CA VAL A 36 38.61 28.58 -18.44
C VAL A 36 39.86 29.38 -18.76
N SER A 37 40.00 30.55 -18.13
CA SER A 37 41.17 31.39 -18.22
C SER A 37 41.74 31.64 -16.83
N VAL A 38 43.03 31.49 -16.64
CA VAL A 38 43.70 31.79 -15.38
C VAL A 38 44.72 32.93 -15.62
N ASN A 39 44.68 33.98 -14.79
CA ASN A 39 45.52 35.15 -14.87
C ASN A 39 45.51 35.80 -16.29
N GLY A 40 44.31 35.85 -16.89
CA GLY A 40 44.12 36.43 -18.22
C GLY A 40 44.49 35.53 -19.41
N LYS A 41 45.05 34.35 -19.15
CA LYS A 41 45.42 33.40 -20.20
C LYS A 41 44.41 32.25 -20.28
N VAL A 42 43.93 31.96 -21.48
CA VAL A 42 43.09 30.76 -21.71
C VAL A 42 43.90 29.51 -21.42
N THR A 43 43.43 28.69 -20.49
CA THR A 43 44.09 27.46 -20.01
C THR A 43 43.41 26.20 -20.49
N GLY A 44 42.11 26.26 -20.83
CA GLY A 44 41.37 25.12 -21.33
C GLY A 44 39.89 25.38 -21.49
N THR A 45 39.17 24.34 -21.81
CA THR A 45 37.70 24.31 -21.86
C THR A 45 37.16 23.14 -21.04
N LEU A 46 36.00 23.34 -20.43
CA LEU A 46 35.20 22.31 -19.82
C LEU A 46 33.99 22.04 -20.70
N SER A 47 33.64 20.79 -20.90
CA SER A 47 32.52 20.37 -21.75
C SER A 47 31.59 19.44 -20.98
N VAL A 48 30.53 20.02 -20.45
CA VAL A 48 29.45 19.23 -19.85
C VAL A 48 28.66 18.60 -21.00
N SER A 49 28.44 17.29 -20.89
CA SER A 49 27.54 16.54 -21.77
C SER A 49 26.42 15.88 -20.96
N THR A 50 25.22 15.89 -21.50
CA THR A 50 24.08 15.15 -21.02
C THR A 50 23.90 13.90 -21.87
N GLY A 51 24.01 12.72 -21.29
CA GLY A 51 24.19 11.48 -22.06
C GLY A 51 22.93 10.83 -22.54
N SER A 52 21.82 10.95 -21.80
CA SER A 52 20.55 10.26 -22.08
C SER A 52 19.34 11.17 -21.84
N GLN A 53 18.19 10.73 -22.32
CA GLN A 53 16.91 11.39 -22.05
C GLN A 53 16.53 11.38 -20.56
N HIS A 54 17.18 10.52 -19.76
CA HIS A 54 16.96 10.40 -18.31
C HIS A 54 17.95 11.23 -17.49
N ASP A 55 18.85 12.01 -18.14
CA ASP A 55 19.80 12.85 -17.44
C ASP A 55 19.25 14.27 -17.28
N HIS A 56 19.21 14.76 -16.04
CA HIS A 56 18.80 16.12 -15.70
C HIS A 56 19.94 17.13 -15.88
N GLY A 57 21.13 16.66 -16.18
CA GLY A 57 22.33 17.45 -16.37
C GLY A 57 23.59 16.62 -16.33
N GLY A 58 24.72 17.32 -16.28
CA GLY A 58 26.04 16.71 -16.15
C GLY A 58 27.04 17.63 -15.48
N VAL A 59 28.24 17.13 -15.23
CA VAL A 59 29.36 17.85 -14.63
C VAL A 59 30.59 17.68 -15.47
N ASP A 60 31.49 18.66 -15.40
CA ASP A 60 32.87 18.52 -15.89
C ASP A 60 33.81 19.29 -14.94
N SER A 61 35.06 18.84 -14.86
CA SER A 61 36.11 19.46 -14.06
C SER A 61 37.45 19.42 -14.73
N GLY A 62 38.22 20.48 -14.51
CA GLY A 62 39.58 20.55 -15.04
C GLY A 62 40.54 21.13 -14.03
N THR A 63 41.78 20.64 -14.05
CA THR A 63 42.87 21.15 -13.23
C THR A 63 43.95 21.74 -14.09
N TYR A 64 44.32 22.99 -13.82
CA TYR A 64 45.23 23.81 -14.63
C TYR A 64 46.43 24.27 -13.78
N ALA A 65 47.65 23.90 -14.17
CA ALA A 65 48.86 24.35 -13.52
C ALA A 65 49.40 25.55 -14.30
N VAL A 66 49.50 26.70 -13.67
CA VAL A 66 49.95 27.95 -14.30
C VAL A 66 50.84 28.74 -13.33
N PRO A 67 51.75 29.61 -13.85
CA PRO A 67 52.44 30.57 -13.01
C PRO A 67 51.46 31.50 -12.28
N VAL A 68 51.77 31.85 -11.03
CA VAL A 68 50.96 32.77 -10.23
C VAL A 68 51.06 34.21 -10.79
N SER A 69 50.08 35.04 -10.43
CA SER A 69 50.09 36.46 -10.80
C SER A 69 51.19 37.19 -10.05
N ALA A 70 51.73 38.25 -10.65
CA ALA A 70 52.70 39.14 -9.99
C ALA A 70 52.05 40.01 -8.88
N THR A 71 50.71 40.10 -8.81
CA THR A 71 49.97 40.94 -7.87
C THR A 71 49.55 40.24 -6.60
N ARG A 72 50.03 39.02 -6.30
CA ARG A 72 49.59 38.14 -5.19
C ARG A 72 48.11 37.73 -5.24
N THR A 73 47.46 37.99 -6.34
CA THR A 73 46.05 37.66 -6.52
C THR A 73 45.90 36.98 -7.89
N ASP A 74 45.56 35.70 -7.84
CA ASP A 74 45.26 34.92 -9.02
C ASP A 74 43.78 35.07 -9.38
N THR A 75 43.47 35.09 -10.67
CA THR A 75 42.11 35.19 -11.17
C THR A 75 41.76 33.98 -12.03
N VAL A 76 40.64 33.34 -11.74
CA VAL A 76 40.07 32.31 -12.61
C VAL A 76 38.79 32.84 -13.21
N ARG A 77 38.77 32.98 -14.54
CA ARG A 77 37.62 33.46 -15.30
C ARG A 77 37.02 32.35 -16.12
N LEU A 78 35.72 32.19 -15.97
CA LEU A 78 34.90 31.24 -16.70
C LEU A 78 34.05 32.01 -17.70
N THR A 79 33.97 31.56 -18.96
CA THR A 79 33.14 32.15 -20.00
C THR A 79 32.37 31.06 -20.72
N VAL A 80 31.04 31.15 -20.75
CA VAL A 80 30.21 30.17 -21.46
C VAL A 80 30.27 30.46 -22.96
N LEU A 81 30.73 29.49 -23.73
CA LEU A 81 30.88 29.61 -25.19
C LEU A 81 29.64 29.12 -25.95
N SER A 82 29.03 28.01 -25.45
CA SER A 82 27.83 27.43 -26.06
C SER A 82 27.00 26.66 -25.03
N GLY A 83 25.71 26.46 -25.29
CA GLY A 83 24.78 25.76 -24.38
C GLY A 83 24.36 26.64 -23.19
N GLY A 84 24.22 26.05 -22.03
CA GLY A 84 23.88 26.72 -20.77
C GLY A 84 22.37 26.73 -20.48
N PRO A 85 21.97 27.21 -19.30
CA PRO A 85 22.81 27.91 -18.31
C PRO A 85 23.79 26.98 -17.59
N MET A 86 25.00 27.48 -17.34
CA MET A 86 26.05 26.82 -16.57
C MET A 86 26.07 27.32 -15.13
N ARG A 87 26.32 26.43 -14.17
CA ARG A 87 26.55 26.71 -12.76
C ARG A 87 28.00 26.40 -12.41
N LEU A 88 28.64 27.31 -11.66
CA LEU A 88 29.94 27.06 -11.05
C LEU A 88 29.69 26.34 -9.72
N ASP A 89 30.28 25.14 -9.55
CA ASP A 89 30.27 24.40 -8.30
C ASP A 89 31.39 24.98 -7.39
N TYR A 90 32.65 24.83 -7.77
CA TYR A 90 33.76 25.44 -7.03
C TYR A 90 34.96 25.76 -7.89
N VAL A 91 35.77 26.66 -7.34
CA VAL A 91 37.16 26.87 -7.74
C VAL A 91 38.05 26.64 -6.52
N SER A 92 39.04 25.77 -6.64
CA SER A 92 40.07 25.59 -5.63
C SER A 92 41.46 25.84 -6.20
N ALA A 93 42.40 26.22 -5.32
CA ALA A 93 43.79 26.44 -5.71
C ALA A 93 44.74 25.81 -4.68
N ALA A 94 45.79 25.17 -5.19
CA ALA A 94 46.94 24.72 -4.44
C ALA A 94 48.23 25.36 -5.04
N TRP A 95 49.04 25.97 -4.22
CA TRP A 95 50.28 26.62 -4.66
C TRP A 95 51.47 25.78 -4.27
N ASN A 96 52.58 25.96 -4.98
CA ASN A 96 53.85 25.30 -4.73
C ASN A 96 54.58 25.83 -3.49
N LYS A 97 53.95 26.73 -2.73
CA LYS A 97 54.39 27.21 -1.45
C LYS A 97 53.26 27.24 -0.45
N HIS A 98 53.53 26.79 0.75
CA HIS A 98 52.53 26.84 1.80
C HIS A 98 52.26 28.28 2.25
N ALA A 99 51.04 28.59 2.62
CA ALA A 99 50.72 29.80 3.36
C ALA A 99 51.57 29.87 4.66
N ALA A 100 51.85 31.07 5.12
CA ALA A 100 52.39 31.24 6.45
C ALA A 100 51.50 30.52 7.49
N ALA A 101 52.12 29.92 8.49
CA ALA A 101 51.33 29.31 9.57
C ALA A 101 50.40 30.38 10.18
N PRO A 102 49.17 30.02 10.54
CA PRO A 102 48.23 30.93 11.19
C PRO A 102 48.89 31.56 12.43
N ASP A 103 48.69 32.84 12.63
CA ASP A 103 49.12 33.53 13.86
C ASP A 103 48.25 33.05 15.03
N LEU A 104 48.73 32.06 15.74
CA LEU A 104 48.06 31.54 16.93
C LEU A 104 48.01 32.50 18.12
N LYS A 105 48.66 33.67 18.00
CA LYS A 105 48.62 34.74 19.01
C LYS A 105 47.60 35.84 18.61
N GLY A 106 47.04 35.75 17.42
CA GLY A 106 45.99 36.66 16.98
C GLY A 106 44.68 36.47 17.74
N ALA A 107 43.76 37.42 17.59
CA ALA A 107 42.42 37.29 18.11
C ALA A 107 41.62 36.23 17.34
N PHE A 108 41.16 35.18 17.98
CA PHE A 108 40.24 34.21 17.42
C PHE A 108 38.80 34.66 17.63
N PRO A 109 37.86 34.27 16.75
CA PRO A 109 36.46 34.47 17.04
C PRO A 109 36.06 33.85 18.37
N VAL A 110 35.30 34.60 19.18
CA VAL A 110 34.75 34.06 20.44
C VAL A 110 33.63 33.10 20.07
N PRO A 111 33.65 31.86 20.56
CA PRO A 111 32.55 30.94 20.32
C PRO A 111 31.29 31.44 21.00
N GLU A 112 30.15 31.33 20.29
CA GLU A 112 28.86 31.63 20.86
C GLU A 112 28.35 30.39 21.62
N TYR A 113 27.88 30.57 22.83
CA TYR A 113 27.32 29.49 23.62
C TYR A 113 25.92 29.15 23.09
N ALA A 114 25.81 28.01 22.47
CA ALA A 114 24.55 27.52 21.89
C ALA A 114 23.69 26.73 22.88
N GLY A 115 24.31 26.00 23.79
CA GLY A 115 23.59 25.17 24.76
C GLY A 115 24.47 24.13 25.46
N ARG A 116 23.87 23.40 26.35
CA ARG A 116 24.49 22.27 27.04
C ARG A 116 24.05 20.98 26.37
N VAL A 117 25.00 20.14 25.97
CA VAL A 117 24.72 18.77 25.50
C VAL A 117 24.39 17.93 26.75
N ALA A 118 23.27 17.18 26.70
CA ALA A 118 22.94 16.23 27.75
C ALA A 118 23.97 15.09 27.78
N ASN A 119 24.27 14.59 28.97
CA ASN A 119 25.12 13.41 29.10
C ASN A 119 24.39 12.21 28.52
N GLN A 120 25.08 11.43 27.71
CA GLN A 120 24.60 10.22 27.07
C GLN A 120 25.72 9.19 27.02
N ASP A 121 25.36 7.91 26.83
CA ASP A 121 26.33 6.80 26.67
C ASP A 121 25.66 5.68 25.87
N LEU A 122 25.50 5.88 24.54
CA LEU A 122 24.97 4.86 23.65
C LEU A 122 25.92 3.68 23.49
N HIS A 123 27.21 3.88 23.77
CA HIS A 123 28.18 2.79 23.81
C HIS A 123 27.94 1.81 24.96
N ALA A 124 27.16 2.17 25.97
CA ALA A 124 26.73 1.29 27.05
C ALA A 124 25.45 0.51 26.75
N ASP A 125 24.80 0.77 25.62
CA ASP A 125 23.55 0.10 25.22
C ASP A 125 23.80 -1.42 25.07
N LYS A 126 22.76 -2.18 25.47
CA LYS A 126 22.79 -3.64 25.51
C LYS A 126 22.14 -4.24 24.27
N GLU A 127 22.04 -5.56 24.26
CA GLU A 127 21.36 -6.36 23.24
C GLU A 127 19.97 -5.82 22.94
N THR A 128 19.69 -5.64 21.67
CA THR A 128 18.47 -5.00 21.18
C THR A 128 17.98 -5.74 19.94
N ASP A 129 16.70 -6.08 19.87
CA ASP A 129 16.12 -6.74 18.71
C ASP A 129 15.66 -5.71 17.66
N MET A 130 15.17 -4.54 18.10
CA MET A 130 14.69 -3.47 17.23
C MET A 130 15.22 -2.10 17.68
N VAL A 131 15.78 -1.37 16.72
CA VAL A 131 16.22 0.01 16.91
C VAL A 131 15.22 0.94 16.20
N ILE A 132 14.59 1.84 16.94
CA ILE A 132 13.74 2.91 16.41
C ILE A 132 14.52 4.22 16.45
N ILE A 133 14.83 4.78 15.28
CA ILE A 133 15.53 6.07 15.16
C ILE A 133 14.50 7.15 14.90
N ILE A 134 14.49 8.20 15.74
CA ILE A 134 13.60 9.35 15.63
C ILE A 134 14.37 10.63 15.33
N PRO A 135 13.75 11.67 14.72
CA PRO A 135 14.37 12.97 14.50
C PRO A 135 14.84 13.64 15.80
N ALA A 136 15.84 14.51 15.67
CA ALA A 136 16.41 15.27 16.79
C ALA A 136 15.39 16.14 17.55
N SER A 137 14.33 16.59 16.89
CA SER A 137 13.24 17.35 17.52
C SER A 137 12.37 16.53 18.47
N ARG A 138 12.44 15.19 18.40
CA ARG A 138 11.66 14.25 19.21
C ARG A 138 10.13 14.41 19.10
N LYS A 139 9.64 15.03 18.02
CA LYS A 139 8.19 15.20 17.79
C LYS A 139 7.42 13.88 17.78
N TRP A 140 8.04 12.82 17.30
CA TRP A 140 7.41 11.52 17.16
C TRP A 140 7.60 10.60 18.37
N LEU A 141 8.30 11.06 19.44
CA LEU A 141 8.68 10.21 20.58
C LEU A 141 7.48 9.49 21.21
N ALA A 142 6.38 10.20 21.45
CA ALA A 142 5.20 9.60 22.07
C ALA A 142 4.61 8.43 21.27
N GLN A 143 4.61 8.54 19.94
CA GLN A 143 4.13 7.47 19.07
C GLN A 143 5.18 6.34 18.91
N ALA A 144 6.47 6.68 18.90
CA ALA A 144 7.55 5.70 18.92
C ALA A 144 7.54 4.87 20.22
N GLU A 145 7.33 5.49 21.39
CA GLU A 145 7.17 4.80 22.67
C GLU A 145 5.94 3.88 22.69
N ARG A 146 4.86 4.31 22.05
CA ARG A 146 3.64 3.51 21.94
C ARG A 146 3.88 2.26 21.08
N LEU A 147 4.56 2.41 19.94
CA LEU A 147 4.91 1.31 19.06
C LEU A 147 5.94 0.38 19.71
N ALA A 148 6.96 0.93 20.34
CA ALA A 148 7.97 0.16 21.08
C ALA A 148 7.32 -0.73 22.16
N ARG A 149 6.45 -0.15 22.98
CA ARG A 149 5.72 -0.89 24.01
C ARG A 149 4.85 -2.00 23.39
N PHE A 150 4.22 -1.73 22.25
CA PHE A 150 3.44 -2.76 21.56
C PHE A 150 4.32 -3.96 21.17
N HIS A 151 5.49 -3.76 20.57
CA HIS A 151 6.41 -4.83 20.23
C HIS A 151 7.01 -5.54 21.46
N GLU A 152 7.27 -4.78 22.55
CA GLU A 152 7.74 -5.36 23.82
C GLU A 152 6.68 -6.31 24.42
N GLU A 153 5.42 -5.90 24.42
CA GLU A 153 4.32 -6.65 25.02
C GLU A 153 3.79 -7.79 24.11
N HIS A 154 3.68 -7.53 22.81
CA HIS A 154 3.09 -8.49 21.85
C HIS A 154 4.13 -9.48 21.31
N ASP A 155 5.32 -8.98 20.92
CA ASP A 155 6.33 -9.77 20.22
C ASP A 155 7.49 -10.18 21.14
N ALA A 156 7.49 -9.72 22.39
CA ALA A 156 8.57 -9.90 23.38
C ALA A 156 9.93 -9.39 22.86
N MET A 157 9.95 -8.34 22.03
CA MET A 157 11.17 -7.72 21.51
C MET A 157 11.82 -6.81 22.54
N ARG A 158 13.13 -6.71 22.49
CA ARG A 158 13.91 -5.66 23.17
C ARG A 158 13.98 -4.47 22.23
N VAL A 159 13.29 -3.38 22.54
CA VAL A 159 13.21 -2.19 21.67
C VAL A 159 14.02 -1.04 22.26
N ARG A 160 14.81 -0.38 21.42
CA ARG A 160 15.59 0.81 21.78
C ARG A 160 15.17 1.99 20.88
N ILE A 161 14.70 3.08 21.48
CA ILE A 161 14.44 4.35 20.78
C ILE A 161 15.67 5.25 20.98
N VAL A 162 16.17 5.82 19.88
CA VAL A 162 17.31 6.73 19.86
C VAL A 162 17.02 7.93 18.97
N ALA A 163 17.33 9.13 19.43
CA ALA A 163 17.21 10.33 18.61
C ALA A 163 18.46 10.58 17.77
N ALA A 164 18.28 11.14 16.58
CA ALA A 164 19.36 11.33 15.60
C ALA A 164 20.53 12.16 16.12
N ASP A 165 20.27 13.22 16.92
CA ASP A 165 21.31 14.04 17.51
C ASP A 165 22.18 13.28 18.53
N GLU A 166 21.63 12.33 19.25
CA GLU A 166 22.38 11.43 20.13
C GLU A 166 23.34 10.55 19.33
N LEU A 167 22.87 10.03 18.19
CA LEU A 167 23.71 9.26 17.27
C LEU A 167 24.82 10.11 16.67
N TYR A 168 24.53 11.34 16.25
CA TYR A 168 25.54 12.25 15.73
C TYR A 168 26.64 12.55 16.76
N ASN A 169 26.25 12.78 18.02
CA ASN A 169 27.22 13.09 19.07
C ASN A 169 28.24 11.98 19.27
N GLU A 170 27.83 10.72 19.32
CA GLU A 170 28.73 9.60 19.64
C GLU A 170 29.35 8.92 18.40
N PHE A 171 28.64 8.92 17.24
CA PHE A 171 29.06 8.12 16.08
C PHE A 171 29.55 8.95 14.88
N SER A 172 29.40 10.29 14.92
CA SER A 172 29.88 11.18 13.86
C SER A 172 30.42 12.53 14.38
N SER A 173 30.91 12.58 15.62
CA SER A 173 31.55 13.76 16.24
C SER A 173 30.64 14.99 16.24
N GLY A 174 29.32 14.83 16.38
CA GLY A 174 28.30 15.88 16.36
C GLY A 174 27.89 16.36 14.97
N THR A 175 28.47 15.83 13.91
CA THR A 175 28.09 16.16 12.53
C THR A 175 26.90 15.32 12.09
N PRO A 176 25.81 15.92 11.54
CA PRO A 176 24.75 15.16 10.91
C PRO A 176 25.29 14.31 9.74
N ASP A 177 25.34 13.00 9.95
CA ASP A 177 25.89 12.02 9.03
C ASP A 177 25.05 10.74 9.11
N ALA A 178 24.51 10.29 8.01
CA ALA A 178 23.72 9.05 7.91
C ALA A 178 24.53 7.81 8.40
N ASN A 179 25.86 7.81 8.25
CA ASN A 179 26.71 6.75 8.80
C ASN A 179 26.61 6.61 10.33
N ALA A 180 26.19 7.64 11.07
CA ALA A 180 26.02 7.54 12.51
C ALA A 180 24.98 6.48 12.87
N TYR A 181 23.89 6.39 12.12
CA TYR A 181 22.85 5.38 12.31
C TYR A 181 23.41 3.97 12.08
N ARG A 182 24.07 3.78 10.97
CA ARG A 182 24.69 2.50 10.61
C ARG A 182 25.75 2.08 11.63
N ARG A 183 26.63 2.99 12.06
CA ARG A 183 27.71 2.71 13.05
C ARG A 183 27.14 2.28 14.40
N TYR A 184 26.06 2.91 14.84
CA TYR A 184 25.40 2.51 16.08
C TYR A 184 24.83 1.08 15.98
N VAL A 185 24.11 0.78 14.91
CA VAL A 185 23.55 -0.58 14.71
C VAL A 185 24.66 -1.60 14.53
N LYS A 186 25.73 -1.25 13.78
CA LYS A 186 26.91 -2.12 13.64
C LYS A 186 27.57 -2.41 14.99
N MET A 187 27.68 -1.42 15.87
CA MET A 187 28.22 -1.64 17.21
C MET A 187 27.40 -2.69 18.00
N LEU A 188 26.08 -2.64 17.91
CA LEU A 188 25.20 -3.63 18.54
C LEU A 188 25.37 -5.01 17.87
N TYR A 189 25.46 -5.05 16.55
CA TYR A 189 25.66 -6.26 15.74
C TYR A 189 27.00 -6.93 16.06
N ASP A 190 28.10 -6.19 16.06
CA ASP A 190 29.45 -6.70 16.33
C ASP A 190 29.62 -7.22 17.77
N ARG A 191 28.82 -6.73 18.73
CA ARG A 191 28.85 -7.16 20.14
C ARG A 191 28.01 -8.39 20.42
N ALA A 192 27.11 -8.75 19.52
CA ALA A 192 26.22 -9.89 19.71
C ALA A 192 27.02 -11.17 19.89
N GLN A 193 26.68 -11.96 20.93
CA GLN A 193 27.35 -13.25 21.21
C GLN A 193 26.69 -14.38 20.41
N SER A 194 25.45 -14.15 19.91
CA SER A 194 24.70 -15.09 19.11
C SER A 194 23.71 -14.34 18.21
N GLY A 195 23.13 -15.02 17.22
CA GLY A 195 22.08 -14.42 16.39
C GLY A 195 20.84 -13.96 17.16
N ASN A 196 20.60 -14.49 18.37
CA ASN A 196 19.51 -14.04 19.24
C ASN A 196 19.81 -12.71 19.94
N ASP A 197 21.06 -12.29 19.99
CA ASP A 197 21.49 -11.07 20.65
C ASP A 197 21.72 -9.94 19.66
N ALA A 198 21.81 -10.26 18.37
CA ALA A 198 21.98 -9.30 17.30
C ALA A 198 20.68 -8.50 17.02
N PRO A 199 20.79 -7.24 16.60
CA PRO A 199 19.63 -6.48 16.10
C PRO A 199 19.04 -7.19 14.87
N LYS A 200 17.72 -7.13 14.74
CA LYS A 200 16.96 -7.73 13.64
C LYS A 200 16.26 -6.67 12.77
N HIS A 201 15.85 -5.57 13.39
CA HIS A 201 15.03 -4.56 12.74
C HIS A 201 15.55 -3.16 13.02
N ILE A 202 15.54 -2.31 11.99
CA ILE A 202 15.76 -0.87 12.08
C ILE A 202 14.48 -0.19 11.59
N LEU A 203 13.88 0.65 12.42
CA LEU A 203 12.76 1.50 12.02
C LEU A 203 13.20 2.97 12.01
N LEU A 204 13.18 3.58 10.83
CA LEU A 204 13.39 5.02 10.65
C LEU A 204 12.04 5.73 10.85
N PHE A 205 11.76 6.18 12.07
CA PHE A 205 10.48 6.80 12.40
C PHE A 205 10.54 8.31 12.23
N GLY A 206 10.44 8.75 11.03
CA GLY A 206 10.45 10.16 10.62
C GLY A 206 10.62 10.31 9.11
N PRO A 207 10.24 11.47 8.57
CA PRO A 207 10.43 11.80 7.17
C PRO A 207 11.90 12.04 6.85
N CYS A 208 12.27 12.00 5.59
CA CYS A 208 13.54 12.55 5.14
C CYS A 208 13.31 13.59 4.02
N VAL A 209 14.33 14.32 3.67
CA VAL A 209 14.32 15.29 2.57
C VAL A 209 15.70 15.32 1.91
N TRP A 210 15.71 15.34 0.57
CA TRP A 210 16.95 15.32 -0.21
C TRP A 210 17.86 16.51 0.07
N ASP A 211 17.32 17.69 0.38
CA ASP A 211 18.08 18.85 0.83
C ASP A 211 18.15 18.92 2.36
N ASN A 212 18.89 18.02 2.95
CA ASN A 212 19.04 17.91 4.41
C ASN A 212 19.69 19.16 5.07
N ARG A 213 20.27 20.07 4.28
CA ARG A 213 20.86 21.33 4.71
C ARG A 213 19.92 22.53 4.58
N MET A 214 18.71 22.33 4.04
CA MET A 214 17.69 23.36 3.82
C MET A 214 18.19 24.57 3.00
N LEU A 215 18.94 24.32 1.94
CA LEU A 215 19.56 25.37 1.11
C LEU A 215 18.67 25.82 -0.05
N THR A 216 17.78 24.95 -0.52
CA THR A 216 16.92 25.23 -1.68
C THR A 216 15.72 26.08 -1.30
N THR A 217 15.04 26.60 -2.33
CA THR A 217 13.84 27.43 -2.13
C THR A 217 12.71 26.64 -1.49
N GLU A 218 12.59 25.38 -1.85
CA GLU A 218 11.55 24.47 -1.34
C GLU A 218 11.80 24.09 0.12
N CYS A 219 13.06 23.90 0.51
CA CYS A 219 13.42 23.38 1.83
C CYS A 219 13.80 24.43 2.88
N LYS A 220 14.20 25.65 2.47
CA LYS A 220 14.78 26.70 3.35
C LYS A 220 13.94 27.09 4.58
N ASN A 221 12.65 26.80 4.58
CA ASN A 221 11.75 27.09 5.70
C ASN A 221 11.47 25.85 6.58
N LEU A 222 12.03 24.69 6.23
CA LEU A 222 11.88 23.46 7.00
C LEU A 222 12.89 23.47 8.16
N ASN A 223 12.55 22.75 9.23
CA ASN A 223 13.46 22.57 10.37
C ASN A 223 14.23 21.23 10.15
N PRO A 224 15.56 21.26 9.98
CA PRO A 224 16.32 20.04 9.74
C PRO A 224 16.23 19.02 10.89
N ASN A 225 15.94 19.49 12.12
CA ASN A 225 15.78 18.62 13.27
C ASN A 225 14.49 17.77 13.22
N ASP A 226 13.56 18.05 12.32
CA ASP A 226 12.33 17.30 12.15
C ASP A 226 12.48 16.13 11.16
N PHE A 227 13.63 16.00 10.51
CA PHE A 227 13.92 15.00 9.46
C PHE A 227 15.01 14.03 9.91
N LEU A 228 14.90 12.80 9.42
CA LEU A 228 15.96 11.81 9.46
C LEU A 228 16.76 11.86 8.17
N LEU A 229 18.04 11.56 8.26
CA LEU A 229 18.85 11.39 7.07
C LEU A 229 18.50 10.05 6.38
N ALA A 230 18.65 10.02 5.06
CA ALA A 230 18.68 8.82 4.25
C ALA A 230 20.06 8.69 3.60
N TYR A 231 20.41 7.50 3.13
CA TYR A 231 21.55 7.38 2.23
C TYR A 231 21.12 7.82 0.83
N GLU A 232 21.83 8.76 0.27
CA GLU A 232 21.62 9.22 -1.11
C GLU A 232 22.87 8.97 -1.92
N SER A 233 22.70 8.57 -3.19
CA SER A 233 23.81 8.41 -4.09
C SER A 233 24.49 9.76 -4.34
N ASN A 234 25.78 9.73 -4.67
CA ASN A 234 26.50 10.94 -5.04
C ASN A 234 26.24 11.42 -6.48
N ASN A 235 25.31 10.81 -7.19
CA ASN A 235 24.87 11.21 -8.54
C ASN A 235 23.51 11.92 -8.47
N SER A 236 23.48 13.22 -8.72
CA SER A 236 22.26 14.03 -8.74
C SER A 236 21.76 14.34 -10.16
N PHE A 237 22.41 13.84 -11.19
CA PHE A 237 22.15 14.25 -12.57
C PHE A 237 21.41 13.22 -13.41
N SER A 238 21.46 11.95 -13.05
CA SER A 238 20.81 10.87 -13.79
C SER A 238 19.65 10.29 -13.00
N ALA A 239 18.45 10.29 -13.57
CA ALA A 239 17.26 9.70 -12.96
C ALA A 239 17.43 8.21 -12.64
N MET A 240 18.30 7.51 -13.38
CA MET A 240 18.59 6.09 -13.19
C MET A 240 19.61 5.81 -12.06
N ASN A 241 20.42 6.79 -11.68
CA ASN A 241 21.52 6.61 -10.73
C ASN A 241 21.43 7.50 -9.48
N CYS A 242 20.47 8.42 -9.41
CA CYS A 242 20.21 9.27 -8.23
C CYS A 242 19.24 8.57 -7.29
N TYR A 243 19.66 7.52 -6.60
CA TYR A 243 18.79 6.74 -5.73
C TYR A 243 18.92 7.14 -4.26
N VAL A 244 17.88 6.81 -3.51
CA VAL A 244 17.77 6.87 -2.06
C VAL A 244 17.59 5.45 -1.55
N ASP A 245 18.39 5.03 -0.58
CA ASP A 245 18.41 3.65 -0.09
C ASP A 245 18.48 3.58 1.44
N ASP A 246 17.38 3.28 2.08
CA ASP A 246 17.39 2.97 3.52
C ASP A 246 18.07 1.60 3.81
N GLY A 247 18.23 0.74 2.79
CA GLY A 247 18.99 -0.51 2.89
C GLY A 247 20.47 -0.31 3.24
N PHE A 248 21.03 0.89 2.98
CA PHE A 248 22.40 1.23 3.39
C PHE A 248 22.66 1.00 4.88
N PHE A 249 21.67 1.24 5.73
CA PHE A 249 21.81 1.09 7.18
C PHE A 249 21.92 -0.37 7.62
N THR A 250 21.67 -1.32 6.72
CA THR A 250 21.67 -2.76 7.02
C THR A 250 22.97 -3.48 6.65
N TYR A 251 23.91 -2.80 5.96
CA TYR A 251 25.22 -3.39 5.61
C TYR A 251 26.17 -3.29 6.79
N LEU A 252 26.23 -4.33 7.62
CA LEU A 252 26.91 -4.29 8.93
C LEU A 252 28.22 -5.08 8.97
N ASP A 253 28.50 -5.93 7.99
CA ASP A 253 29.77 -6.64 7.91
C ASP A 253 30.95 -5.72 7.59
N ASP A 254 32.18 -6.13 7.93
CA ASP A 254 33.36 -5.32 7.70
C ASP A 254 33.65 -5.14 6.20
N GLY A 255 33.77 -3.88 5.80
CA GLY A 255 34.09 -3.50 4.43
C GLY A 255 32.87 -3.24 3.53
N GLU A 256 31.67 -3.49 4.01
CA GLU A 256 30.41 -3.19 3.30
C GLU A 256 30.05 -1.70 3.33
N GLY A 257 29.18 -1.28 2.40
CA GLY A 257 28.66 0.11 2.32
C GLY A 257 29.70 1.17 1.99
N THR A 258 30.90 0.81 1.57
CA THR A 258 32.00 1.76 1.31
C THR A 258 31.96 2.37 -0.08
N ASN A 259 31.42 1.65 -1.05
CA ASN A 259 31.36 2.10 -2.44
C ASN A 259 30.18 1.42 -3.17
N LEU A 260 28.99 1.91 -2.95
CA LEU A 260 27.74 1.38 -3.54
C LEU A 260 27.65 1.77 -5.03
N THR A 261 28.41 1.12 -5.86
CA THR A 261 28.34 1.19 -7.32
C THR A 261 27.80 -0.12 -7.89
N SER A 262 27.28 -0.11 -9.12
CA SER A 262 26.78 -1.32 -9.78
C SER A 262 27.81 -2.46 -9.81
N SER A 263 29.09 -2.14 -9.91
CA SER A 263 30.18 -3.14 -9.93
C SER A 263 30.57 -3.69 -8.55
N SER A 264 30.32 -2.97 -7.45
CA SER A 264 30.62 -3.43 -6.09
C SER A 264 29.46 -4.17 -5.46
N ILE A 265 28.22 -3.71 -5.67
CA ILE A 265 27.01 -4.33 -5.13
C ILE A 265 26.80 -5.76 -5.59
N SER A 266 27.26 -6.10 -6.81
CA SER A 266 27.19 -7.46 -7.30
C SER A 266 28.05 -8.47 -6.53
N LYS A 267 28.79 -8.05 -5.50
CA LYS A 267 29.79 -8.89 -4.84
C LYS A 267 29.69 -9.01 -3.32
N LEU A 268 29.35 -7.98 -2.57
CA LEU A 268 29.57 -7.95 -1.13
C LEU A 268 28.43 -7.36 -0.30
N ASP A 269 27.74 -6.32 -0.75
CA ASP A 269 26.83 -5.57 0.11
C ASP A 269 25.48 -6.30 0.25
N MET A 270 25.36 -7.16 1.25
CA MET A 270 24.14 -7.87 1.63
C MET A 270 23.62 -7.36 2.96
N GLY A 271 22.31 -7.10 3.06
CA GLY A 271 21.74 -6.63 4.31
C GLY A 271 21.73 -7.72 5.41
N ASP A 272 22.14 -7.36 6.61
CA ASP A 272 22.18 -8.23 7.79
C ASP A 272 20.93 -8.13 8.64
N VAL A 273 20.27 -6.98 8.61
CA VAL A 273 19.05 -6.67 9.37
C VAL A 273 17.98 -6.11 8.47
N ALA A 274 16.71 -6.22 8.89
CA ALA A 274 15.59 -5.63 8.16
C ALA A 274 15.47 -4.12 8.44
N VAL A 275 15.04 -3.33 7.47
CA VAL A 275 14.82 -1.89 7.63
C VAL A 275 13.48 -1.47 7.04
N GLY A 276 12.83 -0.50 7.67
CA GLY A 276 11.63 0.17 7.16
C GLY A 276 11.55 1.61 7.65
N ARG A 277 10.69 2.39 7.01
CA ARG A 277 10.48 3.81 7.35
C ARG A 277 9.01 4.12 7.58
N LEU A 278 8.72 4.88 8.65
CA LEU A 278 7.43 5.54 8.84
C LEU A 278 7.60 7.04 8.57
N PRO A 279 7.27 7.54 7.38
CA PRO A 279 7.55 8.91 6.96
C PRO A 279 6.50 9.90 7.49
N ALA A 280 6.46 10.14 8.80
CA ALA A 280 5.51 11.05 9.45
C ALA A 280 5.93 12.51 9.27
N TYR A 281 5.13 13.32 8.61
CA TYR A 281 5.33 14.75 8.47
C TYR A 281 4.58 15.56 9.53
N SER A 282 3.60 14.94 10.19
CA SER A 282 2.81 15.52 11.27
C SER A 282 2.62 14.52 12.44
N GLU A 283 2.21 15.01 13.61
CA GLU A 283 1.85 14.14 14.75
C GLU A 283 0.65 13.24 14.40
N GLU A 284 -0.27 13.73 13.58
CA GLU A 284 -1.41 12.93 13.12
C GLU A 284 -0.95 11.80 12.17
N ASP A 285 -0.03 12.06 11.23
CA ASP A 285 0.53 11.01 10.38
C ASP A 285 1.21 9.92 11.22
N ALA A 286 2.03 10.33 12.21
CA ALA A 286 2.69 9.39 13.11
C ALA A 286 1.67 8.53 13.86
N LYS A 287 0.60 9.16 14.37
CA LYS A 287 -0.47 8.46 15.06
C LYS A 287 -1.22 7.51 14.12
N VAL A 288 -1.59 7.95 12.92
CA VAL A 288 -2.31 7.15 11.92
C VAL A 288 -1.50 5.90 11.55
N MET A 289 -0.21 6.04 11.26
CA MET A 289 0.63 4.89 10.89
C MET A 289 0.80 3.90 12.05
N VAL A 290 0.98 4.37 13.29
CA VAL A 290 1.05 3.50 14.47
C VAL A 290 -0.30 2.82 14.74
N ASP A 291 -1.41 3.54 14.61
CA ASP A 291 -2.76 2.95 14.75
C ASP A 291 -3.01 1.85 13.72
N LYS A 292 -2.64 2.07 12.46
CA LYS A 292 -2.73 1.09 11.38
C LYS A 292 -1.90 -0.16 11.69
N THR A 293 -0.64 0.03 12.08
CA THR A 293 0.27 -1.08 12.41
C THR A 293 -0.29 -1.94 13.55
N ILE A 294 -0.67 -1.33 14.67
CA ILE A 294 -1.20 -2.05 15.83
C ILE A 294 -2.53 -2.75 15.47
N SER A 295 -3.45 -2.01 14.82
CA SER A 295 -4.75 -2.56 14.44
C SER A 295 -4.63 -3.72 13.44
N TYR A 296 -3.66 -3.65 12.52
CA TYR A 296 -3.37 -4.71 11.57
C TYR A 296 -2.88 -5.98 12.29
N VAL A 297 -1.90 -5.85 13.17
CA VAL A 297 -1.34 -7.00 13.92
C VAL A 297 -2.39 -7.62 14.87
N GLU A 298 -3.23 -6.79 15.51
CA GLU A 298 -4.33 -7.29 16.34
C GLU A 298 -5.37 -8.08 15.53
N ASN A 299 -5.45 -7.89 14.24
CA ASN A 299 -6.26 -8.63 13.28
C ASN A 299 -7.73 -8.87 13.67
N ARG A 300 -8.37 -7.88 14.29
CA ARG A 300 -9.75 -8.02 14.79
C ARG A 300 -10.80 -8.18 13.69
N ASN A 301 -10.45 -7.82 12.45
CA ASN A 301 -11.28 -7.90 11.25
C ASN A 301 -10.85 -9.01 10.29
N ALA A 302 -10.21 -10.06 10.81
CA ALA A 302 -9.80 -11.22 10.03
C ALA A 302 -10.93 -11.76 9.13
N GLY A 303 -10.62 -12.06 7.89
CA GLY A 303 -11.58 -12.49 6.89
C GLY A 303 -10.94 -13.04 5.62
N ASP A 304 -11.77 -13.41 4.66
CA ASP A 304 -11.33 -13.99 3.37
C ASP A 304 -10.46 -13.06 2.51
N TRP A 305 -10.41 -11.76 2.85
CA TRP A 305 -9.49 -10.80 2.25
C TRP A 305 -8.02 -11.17 2.48
N GLU A 306 -7.70 -11.82 3.62
CA GLU A 306 -6.36 -12.34 3.94
C GLU A 306 -5.93 -13.50 3.02
N ASN A 307 -6.89 -14.11 2.35
CA ASN A 307 -6.65 -15.18 1.37
C ASN A 307 -6.61 -14.68 -0.07
N THR A 308 -6.67 -13.35 -0.30
CA THR A 308 -6.69 -12.77 -1.65
C THR A 308 -5.40 -12.03 -1.96
N ILE A 309 -4.80 -12.34 -3.09
CA ILE A 309 -3.65 -11.66 -3.68
C ILE A 309 -4.05 -11.19 -5.07
N MET A 310 -3.96 -9.88 -5.33
CA MET A 310 -4.22 -9.32 -6.66
C MET A 310 -2.89 -8.97 -7.31
N VAL A 311 -2.66 -9.50 -8.52
CA VAL A 311 -1.49 -9.20 -9.34
C VAL A 311 -1.94 -8.48 -10.60
N MET A 312 -1.34 -7.33 -10.86
CA MET A 312 -1.77 -6.36 -11.86
C MET A 312 -0.66 -6.11 -12.87
N GLY A 313 -0.98 -6.08 -14.16
CA GLY A 313 -0.02 -5.84 -15.26
C GLY A 313 -0.50 -4.79 -16.24
N ASP A 314 0.34 -3.75 -16.42
CA ASP A 314 0.23 -2.72 -17.43
C ASP A 314 0.47 -3.28 -18.83
N ASP A 315 -0.13 -2.69 -19.87
CA ASP A 315 -0.09 -3.16 -21.26
C ASP A 315 1.07 -2.58 -22.10
N GLY A 316 1.97 -1.79 -21.47
CA GLY A 316 3.12 -1.20 -22.18
C GLY A 316 4.31 -2.14 -22.39
N ASN A 317 5.36 -1.60 -23.07
CA ASN A 317 6.71 -2.18 -23.21
C ASN A 317 6.73 -3.61 -23.83
N ASP A 318 6.16 -3.81 -25.01
CA ASP A 318 6.12 -5.12 -25.69
C ASP A 318 5.51 -6.23 -24.80
N ASN A 319 4.47 -5.93 -24.05
CA ASN A 319 3.75 -6.83 -23.14
C ASN A 319 4.61 -7.35 -21.96
N ILE A 320 5.75 -6.72 -21.65
CA ILE A 320 6.66 -7.21 -20.62
C ILE A 320 6.01 -7.19 -19.23
N HIS A 321 5.30 -6.12 -18.92
CA HIS A 321 4.63 -5.96 -17.62
C HIS A 321 3.49 -6.98 -17.43
N MET A 322 2.72 -7.23 -18.48
CA MET A 322 1.68 -8.27 -18.48
C MET A 322 2.26 -9.66 -18.25
N ARG A 323 3.36 -9.98 -18.96
CA ARG A 323 4.07 -11.26 -18.81
C ARG A 323 4.64 -11.40 -17.39
N ASP A 324 5.29 -10.38 -16.87
CA ASP A 324 5.92 -10.39 -15.55
C ASP A 324 4.88 -10.55 -14.43
N ALA A 325 3.71 -9.90 -14.58
CA ALA A 325 2.57 -10.05 -13.68
C ALA A 325 1.98 -11.47 -13.74
N ASP A 326 1.81 -12.02 -14.94
CA ASP A 326 1.34 -13.39 -15.15
C ASP A 326 2.28 -14.41 -14.50
N GLU A 327 3.59 -14.30 -14.74
CA GLU A 327 4.61 -15.18 -14.17
C GLU A 327 4.67 -15.07 -12.63
N ALA A 328 4.49 -13.87 -12.06
CA ALA A 328 4.46 -13.68 -10.61
C ALA A 328 3.22 -14.33 -9.99
N ALA A 329 2.06 -14.15 -10.61
CA ALA A 329 0.82 -14.79 -10.19
C ALA A 329 0.92 -16.33 -10.26
N ASP A 330 1.48 -16.87 -11.36
CA ASP A 330 1.69 -18.30 -11.52
C ASP A 330 2.70 -18.86 -10.49
N LEU A 331 3.74 -18.08 -10.15
CA LEU A 331 4.69 -18.44 -9.08
C LEU A 331 3.97 -18.57 -7.73
N VAL A 332 3.15 -17.59 -7.37
CA VAL A 332 2.39 -17.62 -6.11
C VAL A 332 1.41 -18.79 -6.09
N GLN A 333 0.67 -19.03 -7.19
CA GLN A 333 -0.25 -20.15 -7.29
C GLN A 333 0.45 -21.51 -7.18
N ALA A 334 1.66 -21.63 -7.74
CA ALA A 334 2.43 -22.87 -7.70
C ALA A 334 2.97 -23.17 -6.28
N LEU A 335 3.44 -22.14 -5.56
CA LEU A 335 4.02 -22.28 -4.21
C LEU A 335 2.95 -22.33 -3.13
N HIS A 336 1.87 -21.57 -3.29
CA HIS A 336 0.83 -21.35 -2.29
C HIS A 336 -0.57 -21.47 -2.92
N PRO A 337 -0.97 -22.66 -3.38
CA PRO A 337 -2.19 -22.87 -4.17
C PRO A 337 -3.50 -22.59 -3.41
N ALA A 338 -3.44 -22.43 -2.09
CA ALA A 338 -4.60 -22.12 -1.25
C ALA A 338 -5.02 -20.64 -1.32
N TYR A 339 -4.16 -19.73 -1.82
CA TYR A 339 -4.55 -18.34 -2.03
C TYR A 339 -5.45 -18.17 -3.26
N ASN A 340 -6.38 -17.24 -3.14
CA ASN A 340 -7.14 -16.72 -4.27
C ASN A 340 -6.30 -15.67 -5.00
N VAL A 341 -5.50 -16.10 -5.98
CA VAL A 341 -4.71 -15.19 -6.81
C VAL A 341 -5.58 -14.69 -7.95
N ARG A 342 -5.74 -13.37 -8.04
CA ARG A 342 -6.49 -12.66 -9.08
C ARG A 342 -5.51 -11.97 -10.02
N LYS A 343 -5.59 -12.27 -11.31
CA LYS A 343 -4.82 -11.59 -12.36
C LYS A 343 -5.66 -10.47 -12.96
N VAL A 344 -5.12 -9.26 -13.00
CA VAL A 344 -5.72 -8.11 -13.68
C VAL A 344 -4.73 -7.61 -14.71
N ILE A 345 -4.85 -8.11 -15.93
CA ILE A 345 -4.00 -7.81 -17.08
C ILE A 345 -4.78 -6.85 -17.98
N TRP A 346 -4.28 -5.63 -18.15
CA TRP A 346 -5.12 -4.54 -18.64
C TRP A 346 -5.60 -4.72 -20.06
N ASP A 347 -4.76 -5.22 -20.96
CA ASP A 347 -5.16 -5.49 -22.35
C ASP A 347 -6.19 -6.65 -22.52
N ALA A 348 -6.56 -7.34 -21.41
CA ALA A 348 -7.68 -8.27 -21.41
C ALA A 348 -9.05 -7.56 -21.24
N TYR A 349 -9.06 -6.24 -21.04
CA TYR A 349 -10.25 -5.39 -20.87
C TYR A 349 -10.37 -4.37 -21.99
N ASN A 350 -11.55 -3.78 -22.14
CA ASN A 350 -11.79 -2.78 -23.17
C ASN A 350 -11.15 -1.43 -22.81
N GLU A 351 -10.33 -0.93 -23.73
CA GLU A 351 -9.77 0.40 -23.66
C GLU A 351 -10.79 1.45 -24.14
N VAL A 352 -10.85 2.57 -23.44
CA VAL A 352 -11.65 3.74 -23.81
C VAL A 352 -10.72 4.87 -24.21
N THR A 353 -10.77 5.26 -25.49
CA THR A 353 -10.00 6.39 -26.02
C THR A 353 -10.81 7.68 -25.90
N ALA A 354 -10.23 8.69 -25.26
CA ALA A 354 -10.82 10.02 -25.11
C ALA A 354 -9.80 11.12 -25.51
N ALA A 355 -10.27 12.37 -25.62
CA ALA A 355 -9.39 13.51 -25.90
C ALA A 355 -8.31 13.74 -24.82
N THR A 356 -8.54 13.21 -23.61
CA THR A 356 -7.61 13.28 -22.46
C THR A 356 -6.63 12.13 -22.39
N GLY A 357 -6.67 11.18 -23.32
CA GLY A 357 -5.86 9.96 -23.37
C GLY A 357 -6.70 8.69 -23.30
N ASN A 358 -6.01 7.57 -23.34
CA ASN A 358 -6.58 6.25 -23.19
C ASN A 358 -6.80 5.91 -21.70
N SER A 359 -7.73 5.02 -21.41
CA SER A 359 -8.06 4.59 -20.05
C SER A 359 -8.72 3.22 -20.04
N TYR A 360 -8.66 2.53 -18.90
CA TYR A 360 -9.35 1.25 -18.65
C TYR A 360 -10.30 1.40 -17.45
N PRO A 361 -11.49 1.97 -17.64
CA PRO A 361 -12.42 2.23 -16.53
C PRO A 361 -12.80 0.96 -15.75
N GLU A 362 -12.97 -0.17 -16.44
CA GLU A 362 -13.29 -1.46 -15.83
C GLU A 362 -12.15 -1.95 -14.92
N VAL A 363 -10.90 -1.83 -15.36
CA VAL A 363 -9.71 -2.15 -14.55
C VAL A 363 -9.65 -1.29 -13.30
N THR A 364 -9.85 0.02 -13.46
CA THR A 364 -9.90 0.97 -12.34
C THR A 364 -10.96 0.57 -11.32
N ASP A 365 -12.15 0.19 -11.77
CA ASP A 365 -13.26 -0.22 -10.90
C ASP A 365 -12.95 -1.54 -10.17
N ILE A 366 -12.35 -2.52 -10.86
CA ILE A 366 -11.93 -3.80 -10.26
C ILE A 366 -10.93 -3.55 -9.13
N ILE A 367 -9.90 -2.73 -9.38
CA ILE A 367 -8.85 -2.44 -8.38
C ILE A 367 -9.44 -1.68 -7.19
N LYS A 368 -10.26 -0.65 -7.42
CA LYS A 368 -10.92 0.12 -6.35
C LYS A 368 -11.85 -0.73 -5.50
N ARG A 369 -12.61 -1.64 -6.12
CA ARG A 369 -13.46 -2.59 -5.38
C ARG A 369 -12.64 -3.55 -4.54
N GLN A 370 -11.53 -4.09 -5.09
CA GLN A 370 -10.65 -4.96 -4.31
C GLN A 370 -10.00 -4.20 -3.16
N GLN A 371 -9.52 -2.98 -3.39
CA GLN A 371 -8.99 -2.11 -2.34
C GLN A 371 -10.02 -1.88 -1.22
N ALA A 372 -11.28 -1.60 -1.57
CA ALA A 372 -12.34 -1.38 -0.59
C ALA A 372 -12.68 -2.65 0.22
N LYS A 373 -12.65 -3.82 -0.42
CA LYS A 373 -12.84 -5.13 0.23
C LYS A 373 -11.63 -5.52 1.08
N GLY A 374 -10.43 -5.15 0.65
CA GLY A 374 -9.15 -5.56 1.19
C GLY A 374 -8.54 -6.73 0.42
N ALA A 375 -7.24 -6.87 0.53
CA ALA A 375 -6.43 -7.98 0.04
C ALA A 375 -5.23 -8.17 0.96
N LEU A 376 -4.62 -9.33 0.96
CA LEU A 376 -3.35 -9.55 1.66
C LEU A 376 -2.24 -8.77 0.96
N ILE A 377 -2.17 -8.87 -0.37
CA ILE A 377 -1.20 -8.18 -1.22
C ILE A 377 -1.90 -7.62 -2.47
N MET A 378 -1.54 -6.39 -2.83
CA MET A 378 -1.84 -5.73 -4.10
C MET A 378 -0.50 -5.52 -4.82
N ASP A 379 -0.21 -6.29 -5.85
CA ASP A 379 1.09 -6.34 -6.54
C ASP A 379 0.97 -5.81 -7.97
N TYR A 380 1.72 -4.77 -8.31
CA TYR A 380 1.62 -4.06 -9.57
C TYR A 380 2.92 -4.05 -10.37
N TYR A 381 2.84 -4.40 -11.64
CA TYR A 381 3.90 -4.34 -12.64
C TYR A 381 3.53 -3.34 -13.72
N GLY A 382 4.31 -2.29 -13.89
CA GLY A 382 3.99 -1.30 -14.92
C GLY A 382 4.73 0.03 -14.77
N HIS A 383 4.26 0.99 -15.55
CA HIS A 383 4.72 2.36 -15.44
C HIS A 383 4.21 3.04 -14.18
N GLY A 384 5.01 3.92 -13.61
CA GLY A 384 4.64 4.66 -12.41
C GLY A 384 5.30 6.01 -12.32
N SER A 385 4.73 6.84 -11.48
CA SER A 385 5.27 8.11 -11.02
C SER A 385 4.78 8.40 -9.62
N ALA A 386 5.25 9.46 -8.99
CA ALA A 386 4.76 9.89 -7.68
C ALA A 386 3.23 10.11 -7.64
N TYR A 387 2.59 10.38 -8.78
CA TYR A 387 1.20 10.85 -8.86
C TYR A 387 0.23 9.88 -9.53
N GLN A 388 0.73 8.90 -10.28
CA GLN A 388 -0.15 7.99 -11.03
C GLN A 388 0.50 6.63 -11.31
N MET A 389 -0.34 5.62 -11.43
CA MET A 389 -0.04 4.30 -11.98
C MET A 389 -0.42 4.31 -13.45
N ALA A 390 0.51 3.90 -14.30
CA ALA A 390 0.42 3.85 -15.75
C ALA A 390 0.22 5.19 -16.47
N HIS A 391 0.38 5.15 -17.77
CA HIS A 391 0.04 6.26 -18.67
C HIS A 391 -1.48 6.51 -18.73
N GLU A 392 -2.27 5.45 -18.63
CA GLU A 392 -3.74 5.41 -18.65
C GLU A 392 -4.38 5.91 -17.34
N ARG A 393 -3.57 6.26 -16.33
CA ARG A 393 -4.01 6.80 -15.04
C ARG A 393 -5.01 5.91 -14.32
N ILE A 394 -4.72 4.62 -14.27
CA ILE A 394 -5.59 3.61 -13.65
C ILE A 394 -5.93 3.96 -12.21
N LEU A 395 -4.91 4.34 -11.42
CA LEU A 395 -5.06 4.98 -10.12
C LEU A 395 -4.16 6.22 -10.05
N THR A 396 -4.64 7.22 -9.37
CA THR A 396 -3.95 8.49 -9.15
C THR A 396 -3.71 8.73 -7.66
N LEU A 397 -2.87 9.70 -7.34
CA LEU A 397 -2.64 10.16 -5.97
C LEU A 397 -3.96 10.51 -5.24
N ASP A 398 -4.92 11.12 -5.97
CA ASP A 398 -6.22 11.48 -5.40
C ASP A 398 -7.06 10.23 -5.06
N ASP A 399 -6.92 9.14 -5.80
CA ASP A 399 -7.55 7.87 -5.45
C ASP A 399 -6.99 7.32 -4.14
N PHE A 400 -5.66 7.37 -3.95
CA PHE A 400 -5.03 6.95 -2.69
C PHE A 400 -5.41 7.83 -1.51
N LYS A 401 -5.65 9.13 -1.71
CA LYS A 401 -6.22 10.05 -0.70
C LYS A 401 -7.68 9.71 -0.36
N ALA A 402 -8.43 9.20 -1.33
CA ALA A 402 -9.85 8.90 -1.20
C ALA A 402 -10.16 7.48 -0.70
N PHE A 403 -9.19 6.58 -0.65
CA PHE A 403 -9.40 5.21 -0.17
C PHE A 403 -9.93 5.16 1.26
N SER A 404 -10.91 4.31 1.47
CA SER A 404 -11.64 4.18 2.74
C SER A 404 -11.84 2.69 3.05
N ASN A 405 -10.75 1.98 3.31
CA ASN A 405 -10.72 0.54 3.56
C ASN A 405 -10.20 0.23 4.97
N LYS A 406 -10.87 -0.66 5.68
CA LYS A 406 -10.45 -1.15 7.00
C LYS A 406 -9.43 -2.29 6.90
N ASN A 407 -9.57 -3.11 5.86
CA ASN A 407 -8.67 -4.22 5.54
C ASN A 407 -7.51 -3.67 4.74
N LEU A 408 -6.36 -3.49 5.37
CA LEU A 408 -5.21 -2.80 4.79
C LEU A 408 -4.31 -3.79 4.04
N PRO A 409 -4.14 -3.66 2.72
CA PRO A 409 -3.20 -4.49 1.98
C PRO A 409 -1.74 -4.06 2.20
N LEU A 410 -0.83 -4.98 1.92
CA LEU A 410 0.51 -4.64 1.49
C LEU A 410 0.43 -4.25 0.01
N TRP A 411 0.84 -3.04 -0.35
CA TRP A 411 1.08 -2.66 -1.73
C TRP A 411 2.52 -2.94 -2.15
N VAL A 412 2.69 -3.59 -3.29
CA VAL A 412 3.99 -3.85 -3.91
C VAL A 412 4.00 -3.24 -5.31
N PHE A 413 5.00 -2.39 -5.60
CA PHE A 413 5.09 -1.69 -6.87
C PHE A 413 6.40 -2.03 -7.58
N ALA A 414 6.30 -2.81 -8.63
CA ALA A 414 7.36 -2.99 -9.63
C ALA A 414 7.25 -1.88 -10.70
N ALA A 415 7.38 -0.62 -10.28
CA ALA A 415 7.14 0.59 -11.06
C ALA A 415 8.07 1.72 -10.62
N CYS A 416 8.31 2.71 -11.52
CA CYS A 416 9.19 3.84 -11.27
C CYS A 416 8.59 4.86 -10.28
N ASP A 417 9.43 5.50 -9.48
CA ASP A 417 9.18 6.76 -8.74
C ASP A 417 7.93 6.81 -7.83
N ILE A 418 7.30 5.69 -7.54
CA ILE A 418 6.02 5.61 -6.82
C ILE A 418 6.12 6.18 -5.39
N MET A 419 7.28 6.07 -4.76
CA MET A 419 7.48 6.49 -3.38
C MET A 419 8.79 7.24 -3.17
N ALA A 420 8.99 8.32 -3.89
CA ALA A 420 10.09 9.26 -3.72
C ALA A 420 9.94 10.01 -2.38
N PHE A 421 10.11 9.30 -1.26
CA PHE A 421 9.83 9.77 0.10
C PHE A 421 10.82 10.80 0.64
N ASP A 422 11.88 11.10 -0.10
CA ASP A 422 12.83 12.18 0.16
C ASP A 422 12.42 13.52 -0.48
N GLY A 423 11.30 13.54 -1.20
CA GLY A 423 10.71 14.76 -1.77
C GLY A 423 9.91 15.58 -0.75
N VAL A 424 9.59 16.82 -1.13
CA VAL A 424 8.69 17.70 -0.36
C VAL A 424 7.25 17.62 -0.85
N GLU A 425 7.00 16.92 -1.95
CA GLU A 425 5.69 16.76 -2.56
C GLU A 425 5.07 15.41 -2.18
N ASP A 426 3.73 15.37 -2.14
CA ASP A 426 3.00 14.13 -1.91
C ASP A 426 3.35 13.09 -2.99
N ASN A 427 3.39 11.82 -2.59
CA ASN A 427 3.51 10.70 -3.50
C ASN A 427 2.58 9.55 -3.07
N ILE A 428 2.32 8.63 -3.99
CA ILE A 428 1.40 7.49 -3.78
C ILE A 428 1.83 6.67 -2.56
N GLY A 429 3.12 6.32 -2.44
CA GLY A 429 3.60 5.47 -1.34
C GLY A 429 3.36 6.09 0.03
N VAL A 430 3.77 7.35 0.23
CA VAL A 430 3.55 8.07 1.50
C VAL A 430 2.06 8.26 1.76
N THR A 431 1.28 8.66 0.75
CA THR A 431 -0.17 8.87 0.89
C THR A 431 -0.90 7.60 1.28
N ALA A 432 -0.53 6.44 0.72
CA ALA A 432 -1.11 5.15 1.13
C ALA A 432 -0.89 4.85 2.62
N MET A 433 0.26 5.26 3.17
CA MET A 433 0.59 5.09 4.58
C MET A 433 -0.13 6.08 5.50
N THR A 434 -0.23 7.35 5.10
CA THR A 434 -0.73 8.45 5.95
C THR A 434 -2.23 8.68 5.85
N ASN A 435 -2.93 8.09 4.87
CA ASN A 435 -4.39 8.21 4.74
C ASN A 435 -5.10 7.64 5.98
N PRO A 436 -5.82 8.45 6.80
CA PRO A 436 -6.44 7.99 8.04
C PRO A 436 -7.67 7.09 7.83
N ALA A 437 -8.28 7.14 6.65
CA ALA A 437 -9.49 6.37 6.34
C ALA A 437 -9.19 4.98 5.74
N GLY A 438 -7.97 4.76 5.23
CA GLY A 438 -7.64 3.53 4.52
C GLY A 438 -6.22 3.53 3.96
N GLY A 439 -6.03 3.08 2.73
CA GLY A 439 -4.74 2.95 2.07
C GLY A 439 -4.08 1.60 2.30
N ALA A 440 -2.87 1.59 2.87
CA ALA A 440 -2.04 0.40 3.06
C ALA A 440 -1.53 0.27 4.50
N VAL A 441 -1.16 -0.96 4.90
CA VAL A 441 -0.39 -1.21 6.13
C VAL A 441 1.11 -1.01 5.89
N ALA A 442 1.56 -1.31 4.68
CA ALA A 442 2.93 -1.10 4.22
C ALA A 442 2.98 -0.97 2.70
N VAL A 443 4.04 -0.35 2.20
CA VAL A 443 4.31 -0.20 0.76
C VAL A 443 5.76 -0.62 0.49
N VAL A 444 5.93 -1.54 -0.44
CA VAL A 444 7.24 -1.86 -1.04
C VAL A 444 7.26 -1.30 -2.45
N GLY A 445 8.22 -0.46 -2.77
CA GLY A 445 8.29 0.20 -4.07
C GLY A 445 9.60 0.93 -4.27
N THR A 446 9.65 1.79 -5.28
CA THR A 446 10.89 2.43 -5.74
C THR A 446 10.93 3.92 -5.43
N THR A 447 12.13 4.38 -5.10
CA THR A 447 12.40 5.79 -4.79
C THR A 447 12.76 6.61 -6.03
N ARG A 448 13.11 5.96 -7.12
CA ARG A 448 13.51 6.59 -8.41
C ARG A 448 13.12 5.71 -9.59
N THR A 449 13.48 6.17 -10.78
CA THR A 449 13.34 5.44 -12.05
C THR A 449 14.15 4.15 -12.04
N VAL A 450 13.51 3.05 -12.38
CA VAL A 450 14.07 1.68 -12.32
C VAL A 450 14.01 0.99 -13.69
N TYR A 451 14.80 -0.06 -13.85
CA TYR A 451 14.82 -0.87 -15.07
C TYR A 451 13.76 -1.98 -15.00
N GLU A 452 12.83 -1.97 -15.93
CA GLU A 452 11.75 -2.95 -16.05
C GLU A 452 12.27 -4.40 -16.00
N ASN A 453 13.35 -4.69 -16.75
CA ASN A 453 13.94 -6.03 -16.84
C ASN A 453 14.43 -6.62 -15.51
N TYR A 454 14.58 -5.80 -14.47
CA TYR A 454 15.05 -6.26 -13.15
C TYR A 454 14.00 -6.10 -12.05
N ASN A 455 12.92 -5.36 -12.31
CA ASN A 455 11.83 -5.21 -11.36
C ASN A 455 11.19 -6.55 -11.01
N HIS A 456 10.88 -7.36 -12.03
CA HIS A 456 10.26 -8.67 -11.82
C HIS A 456 11.16 -9.66 -11.07
N VAL A 457 12.49 -9.56 -11.23
CA VAL A 457 13.45 -10.44 -10.53
C VAL A 457 13.37 -10.21 -9.02
N LEU A 458 13.42 -8.95 -8.59
CA LEU A 458 13.33 -8.60 -7.17
C LEU A 458 11.93 -8.87 -6.62
N ASN A 459 10.88 -8.51 -7.38
CA ASN A 459 9.51 -8.71 -6.94
C ASN A 459 9.19 -10.21 -6.76
N LYS A 460 9.52 -11.08 -7.72
CA LYS A 460 9.34 -12.53 -7.56
C LYS A 460 10.12 -13.11 -6.38
N ALA A 461 11.34 -12.60 -6.10
CA ALA A 461 12.07 -12.98 -4.91
C ALA A 461 11.35 -12.52 -3.63
N PHE A 462 10.85 -11.29 -3.62
CA PHE A 462 10.08 -10.76 -2.49
C PHE A 462 8.81 -11.57 -2.23
N MET A 463 8.03 -11.89 -3.26
CA MET A 463 6.81 -12.69 -3.13
C MET A 463 7.08 -14.09 -2.57
N ARG A 464 8.23 -14.73 -2.92
CA ARG A 464 8.64 -15.99 -2.29
C ARG A 464 8.89 -15.85 -0.80
N HIS A 465 9.55 -14.78 -0.38
CA HIS A 465 9.95 -14.59 1.01
C HIS A 465 8.82 -14.07 1.89
N VAL A 466 8.00 -13.13 1.41
CA VAL A 466 6.93 -12.52 2.22
C VAL A 466 5.80 -13.50 2.55
N LEU A 467 5.58 -14.52 1.71
CA LEU A 467 4.62 -15.60 1.93
C LEU A 467 5.25 -16.84 2.61
N SER A 468 6.54 -16.80 2.92
CA SER A 468 7.22 -17.92 3.60
C SER A 468 7.02 -17.87 5.12
N THR A 469 7.27 -19.02 5.74
CA THR A 469 7.32 -19.17 7.19
C THR A 469 8.68 -19.70 7.63
N VAL A 470 9.21 -19.17 8.73
CA VAL A 470 10.44 -19.64 9.37
C VAL A 470 10.08 -20.10 10.78
N ASP A 471 10.40 -21.34 11.12
CA ASP A 471 10.04 -21.96 12.41
C ASP A 471 8.54 -21.87 12.76
N GLY A 472 7.68 -21.97 11.72
CA GLY A 472 6.22 -21.90 11.85
C GLY A 472 5.66 -20.49 12.03
N LYS A 473 6.50 -19.45 11.97
CA LYS A 473 6.07 -18.04 12.01
C LYS A 473 6.20 -17.39 10.63
N PRO A 474 5.24 -16.57 10.21
CA PRO A 474 5.35 -15.79 8.98
C PRO A 474 6.60 -14.91 8.98
N THR A 475 7.27 -14.81 7.83
CA THR A 475 8.39 -13.89 7.63
C THR A 475 7.90 -12.45 7.70
N THR A 476 8.59 -11.57 8.43
CA THR A 476 8.22 -10.16 8.49
C THR A 476 8.46 -9.46 7.16
N ILE A 477 7.74 -8.38 6.90
CA ILE A 477 7.80 -7.68 5.60
C ILE A 477 9.21 -7.13 5.34
N GLY A 478 9.85 -6.57 6.37
CA GLY A 478 11.22 -6.06 6.25
C GLY A 478 12.24 -7.17 6.02
N GLU A 479 12.10 -8.30 6.72
CA GLU A 479 12.96 -9.47 6.53
C GLU A 479 12.78 -10.07 5.13
N ALA A 480 11.56 -10.13 4.62
CA ALA A 480 11.27 -10.60 3.27
C ALA A 480 11.97 -9.74 2.20
N LEU A 481 11.96 -8.40 2.36
CA LEU A 481 12.64 -7.50 1.43
C LEU A 481 14.16 -7.65 1.52
N ARG A 482 14.73 -7.77 2.74
CA ARG A 482 16.14 -8.05 2.96
C ARG A 482 16.57 -9.36 2.27
N LEU A 483 15.83 -10.43 2.51
CA LEU A 483 16.11 -11.75 1.92
C LEU A 483 16.00 -11.71 0.38
N ALA A 484 15.02 -10.99 -0.17
CA ALA A 484 14.85 -10.83 -1.61
C ALA A 484 16.05 -10.10 -2.24
N LYS A 485 16.47 -8.96 -1.67
CA LYS A 485 17.68 -8.26 -2.12
C LYS A 485 18.92 -9.14 -2.06
N ASN A 486 19.12 -9.83 -0.94
CA ASN A 486 20.25 -10.74 -0.75
C ASN A 486 20.23 -11.94 -1.71
N GLU A 487 19.05 -12.48 -2.03
CA GLU A 487 18.88 -13.53 -3.04
C GLU A 487 19.32 -13.05 -4.41
N VAL A 488 18.83 -11.89 -4.85
CA VAL A 488 19.17 -11.29 -6.15
C VAL A 488 20.68 -11.00 -6.26
N ILE A 489 21.28 -10.46 -5.21
CA ILE A 489 22.74 -10.20 -5.14
C ILE A 489 23.52 -11.52 -5.24
N ARG A 490 23.14 -12.52 -4.45
CA ARG A 490 23.82 -13.83 -4.38
C ARG A 490 23.72 -14.58 -5.70
N GLN A 491 22.59 -14.49 -6.39
CA GLN A 491 22.37 -15.11 -7.70
C GLN A 491 22.98 -14.31 -8.85
N GLY A 492 23.30 -13.01 -8.65
CA GLY A 492 23.79 -12.12 -9.70
C GLY A 492 22.78 -11.85 -10.81
N THR A 493 21.48 -11.93 -10.50
CA THR A 493 20.40 -11.79 -11.48
C THR A 493 20.07 -10.34 -11.81
N ASP A 494 20.47 -9.38 -10.96
CA ASP A 494 20.44 -7.94 -11.24
C ASP A 494 21.83 -7.34 -11.04
N PRO A 495 22.56 -7.03 -12.11
CA PRO A 495 23.89 -6.41 -12.04
C PRO A 495 23.83 -4.89 -11.85
N THR A 496 22.64 -4.29 -11.73
CA THR A 496 22.44 -2.83 -11.69
C THR A 496 22.20 -2.33 -10.27
N LEU A 497 21.99 -1.00 -10.14
CA LEU A 497 21.59 -0.34 -8.90
C LEU A 497 20.09 -0.51 -8.59
N ASN A 498 19.32 -1.17 -9.46
CA ASN A 498 17.88 -1.27 -9.39
C ASN A 498 17.36 -1.72 -8.03
N LYS A 499 17.95 -2.78 -7.48
CA LYS A 499 17.58 -3.33 -6.16
C LYS A 499 17.76 -2.38 -4.98
N LEU A 500 18.67 -1.37 -5.09
CA LEU A 500 18.88 -0.37 -4.03
C LEU A 500 17.74 0.66 -3.97
N GLN A 501 17.06 0.87 -5.09
CA GLN A 501 15.96 1.83 -5.16
C GLN A 501 14.67 1.32 -4.52
N TYR A 502 14.57 0.01 -4.25
CA TYR A 502 13.45 -0.57 -3.54
C TYR A 502 13.58 -0.35 -2.03
N SER A 503 12.56 0.19 -1.42
CA SER A 503 12.47 0.45 0.02
C SER A 503 11.15 -0.02 0.59
N LEU A 504 11.06 -0.10 1.91
CA LEU A 504 9.84 -0.40 2.66
C LEU A 504 9.38 0.86 3.38
N LEU A 505 8.21 1.38 3.01
CA LEU A 505 7.45 2.26 3.88
C LEU A 505 6.54 1.39 4.75
N GLY A 506 6.80 1.36 6.04
CA GLY A 506 6.11 0.50 6.99
C GLY A 506 7.02 0.04 8.12
N ASP A 507 6.42 -0.65 9.08
CA ASP A 507 7.16 -1.28 10.17
C ASP A 507 7.82 -2.58 9.68
N PRO A 508 9.14 -2.71 9.73
CA PRO A 508 9.84 -3.89 9.21
C PRO A 508 9.63 -5.15 10.06
N ALA A 509 9.15 -5.01 11.28
CA ALA A 509 9.01 -6.10 12.24
C ALA A 509 7.65 -6.82 12.14
N ILE A 510 6.67 -6.26 11.43
CA ILE A 510 5.37 -6.92 11.25
C ILE A 510 5.40 -7.93 10.11
N ALA A 511 4.64 -9.01 10.28
CA ALA A 511 4.35 -9.99 9.23
C ALA A 511 2.96 -9.73 8.63
N LEU A 512 2.70 -10.32 7.45
CA LEU A 512 1.36 -10.32 6.89
C LEU A 512 0.43 -11.22 7.71
N ASN A 513 -0.85 -10.84 7.79
CA ASN A 513 -1.91 -11.65 8.39
C ASN A 513 -2.27 -12.85 7.50
N GLN A 514 -1.26 -13.64 7.14
CA GLN A 514 -1.44 -14.82 6.30
C GLN A 514 -2.01 -15.99 7.10
N PRO A 515 -2.94 -16.78 6.53
CA PRO A 515 -3.42 -17.97 7.18
C PRO A 515 -2.28 -18.97 7.46
N THR A 516 -2.09 -19.35 8.71
CA THR A 516 -1.05 -20.30 9.13
C THR A 516 -1.58 -21.70 9.37
N GLY A 517 -2.90 -21.86 9.56
CA GLY A 517 -3.58 -23.14 9.71
C GLY A 517 -3.92 -23.78 8.36
N THR A 518 -4.27 -25.06 8.39
CA THR A 518 -4.65 -25.82 7.19
C THR A 518 -6.10 -26.25 7.22
N VAL A 519 -6.84 -25.90 6.16
CA VAL A 519 -8.16 -26.48 5.85
C VAL A 519 -7.99 -27.66 4.91
N VAL A 520 -8.55 -28.79 5.28
CA VAL A 520 -8.58 -30.00 4.46
C VAL A 520 -9.97 -30.20 3.89
N ILE A 521 -10.08 -30.30 2.56
CA ILE A 521 -11.32 -30.71 1.89
C ILE A 521 -11.36 -32.24 1.89
N ASP A 522 -12.26 -32.83 2.67
CA ASP A 522 -12.39 -34.28 2.85
C ASP A 522 -13.11 -34.97 1.70
N SER A 523 -14.21 -34.35 1.24
CA SER A 523 -15.02 -34.92 0.16
C SER A 523 -15.83 -33.86 -0.59
N ILE A 524 -16.12 -34.17 -1.85
CA ILE A 524 -17.05 -33.42 -2.70
C ILE A 524 -18.07 -34.40 -3.26
N ASN A 525 -19.37 -34.16 -3.04
CA ASN A 525 -20.48 -35.06 -3.40
C ASN A 525 -20.27 -36.50 -2.90
N GLY A 526 -19.69 -36.66 -1.70
CA GLY A 526 -19.37 -37.98 -1.12
C GLY A 526 -18.12 -38.65 -1.71
N THR A 527 -17.53 -38.14 -2.76
CA THR A 527 -16.26 -38.62 -3.32
C THR A 527 -15.11 -38.07 -2.46
N LYS A 528 -14.31 -38.97 -1.88
CA LYS A 528 -13.17 -38.60 -1.04
C LYS A 528 -12.08 -37.90 -1.86
N VAL A 529 -11.61 -36.75 -1.39
CA VAL A 529 -10.47 -36.01 -1.96
C VAL A 529 -9.15 -36.62 -1.49
N GLY A 530 -8.11 -36.62 -2.32
CA GLY A 530 -6.76 -37.08 -1.96
C GLY A 530 -6.49 -38.59 -2.23
N GLY A 531 -7.46 -39.33 -2.74
CA GLY A 531 -7.28 -40.77 -3.08
C GLY A 531 -7.08 -41.04 -4.60
N GLY A 532 -6.75 -40.03 -5.39
CA GLY A 532 -6.66 -40.13 -6.85
C GLY A 532 -8.00 -40.12 -7.58
N ALA A 533 -9.12 -40.09 -6.85
CA ALA A 533 -10.45 -39.93 -7.43
C ALA A 533 -10.77 -38.44 -7.58
N THR A 534 -11.30 -38.07 -8.75
CA THR A 534 -11.80 -36.71 -9.03
C THR A 534 -13.33 -36.69 -8.85
N ALA A 535 -13.81 -35.80 -7.99
CA ALA A 535 -15.23 -35.59 -7.80
C ALA A 535 -15.87 -34.95 -9.04
N ARG A 536 -17.13 -35.26 -9.29
CA ARG A 536 -17.93 -34.63 -10.35
C ARG A 536 -19.05 -33.81 -9.76
N ALA A 537 -19.24 -32.63 -10.31
CA ALA A 537 -20.39 -31.76 -10.02
C ALA A 537 -21.00 -31.32 -11.36
N TYR A 538 -22.30 -31.53 -11.50
CA TYR A 538 -23.01 -31.35 -12.78
C TYR A 538 -23.90 -30.10 -12.71
N ALA A 539 -23.96 -29.38 -13.81
CA ALA A 539 -24.81 -28.23 -13.99
C ALA A 539 -26.27 -28.54 -13.56
N GLY A 540 -26.89 -27.65 -12.83
CA GLY A 540 -28.21 -27.77 -12.26
C GLY A 540 -28.33 -28.67 -11.04
N GLN A 541 -27.24 -29.24 -10.53
CA GLN A 541 -27.24 -30.05 -9.29
C GLN A 541 -26.69 -29.26 -8.11
N THR A 542 -27.16 -29.61 -6.92
CA THR A 542 -26.54 -29.15 -5.67
C THR A 542 -25.28 -29.98 -5.39
N ALA A 543 -24.13 -29.31 -5.39
CA ALA A 543 -22.87 -29.88 -4.93
C ALA A 543 -22.70 -29.67 -3.42
N ARG A 544 -22.01 -30.61 -2.77
CA ARG A 544 -21.72 -30.57 -1.34
C ARG A 544 -20.23 -30.77 -1.11
N VAL A 545 -19.62 -29.82 -0.40
CA VAL A 545 -18.22 -29.87 0.03
C VAL A 545 -18.18 -30.08 1.53
N ALA A 546 -17.43 -31.08 1.97
CA ALA A 546 -17.18 -31.35 3.39
C ALA A 546 -15.69 -31.28 3.68
N GLY A 547 -15.32 -30.74 4.83
CA GLY A 547 -13.93 -30.61 5.23
C GLY A 547 -13.75 -30.35 6.71
N HIS A 548 -12.50 -30.19 7.12
CA HIS A 548 -12.13 -29.89 8.49
C HIS A 548 -10.90 -28.97 8.58
N VAL A 549 -10.71 -28.35 9.73
CA VAL A 549 -9.50 -27.59 10.08
C VAL A 549 -8.52 -28.53 10.78
N ALA A 550 -7.38 -28.77 10.16
CA ALA A 550 -6.40 -29.74 10.64
C ALA A 550 -5.84 -29.33 12.02
N GLY A 551 -5.78 -30.27 12.95
CA GLY A 551 -5.26 -30.03 14.30
C GLY A 551 -6.24 -29.34 15.28
N HIS A 552 -7.41 -28.90 14.83
CA HIS A 552 -8.38 -28.10 15.61
C HIS A 552 -9.76 -28.78 15.71
N ALA A 553 -9.80 -29.97 16.31
CA ALA A 553 -11.02 -30.79 16.37
C ALA A 553 -12.17 -30.22 17.21
N ASP A 554 -11.92 -29.20 18.02
CA ASP A 554 -12.88 -28.50 18.89
C ASP A 554 -13.24 -27.08 18.38
N MET A 555 -12.63 -26.65 17.26
CA MET A 555 -12.82 -25.31 16.71
C MET A 555 -14.29 -25.03 16.40
N LYS A 556 -14.75 -23.85 16.83
CA LYS A 556 -15.97 -23.19 16.39
C LYS A 556 -15.61 -21.92 15.64
N GLY A 557 -16.36 -21.63 14.59
CA GLY A 557 -16.07 -20.47 13.76
C GLY A 557 -16.84 -20.47 12.45
N SER A 558 -16.25 -19.88 11.42
CA SER A 558 -16.82 -19.84 10.08
C SER A 558 -15.82 -20.30 9.03
N VAL A 559 -16.36 -20.80 7.91
CA VAL A 559 -15.62 -21.11 6.69
C VAL A 559 -16.19 -20.29 5.54
N SER A 560 -15.32 -19.64 4.77
CA SER A 560 -15.63 -19.06 3.47
C SER A 560 -15.16 -20.02 2.39
N LEU A 561 -16.03 -20.39 1.47
CA LEU A 561 -15.75 -21.29 0.37
C LEU A 561 -15.91 -20.56 -0.95
N GLN A 562 -14.91 -20.62 -1.80
CA GLN A 562 -14.97 -20.17 -3.17
C GLN A 562 -14.75 -21.34 -4.13
N VAL A 563 -15.64 -21.51 -5.10
CA VAL A 563 -15.50 -22.50 -6.15
C VAL A 563 -15.26 -21.78 -7.47
N ARG A 564 -14.16 -22.07 -8.12
CA ARG A 564 -13.76 -21.47 -9.40
C ARG A 564 -13.86 -22.50 -10.53
N ASP A 565 -14.20 -22.03 -11.70
CA ASP A 565 -14.28 -22.85 -12.92
C ASP A 565 -12.88 -23.31 -13.38
N SER A 566 -12.83 -24.05 -14.45
CA SER A 566 -11.60 -24.51 -15.06
C SER A 566 -10.71 -23.34 -15.53
N ARG A 567 -9.40 -23.58 -15.52
CA ARG A 567 -8.40 -22.65 -16.05
C ARG A 567 -8.58 -22.50 -17.56
N GLN A 568 -8.68 -21.29 -18.05
CA GLN A 568 -8.88 -20.97 -19.45
C GLN A 568 -7.73 -20.18 -20.03
N LEU A 569 -7.50 -20.29 -21.33
CA LEU A 569 -6.61 -19.41 -22.05
C LEU A 569 -7.37 -18.12 -22.39
N ILE A 570 -6.88 -17.02 -21.87
CA ILE A 570 -7.38 -15.67 -22.13
C ILE A 570 -6.50 -15.03 -23.20
N ALA A 571 -7.12 -14.54 -24.27
CA ALA A 571 -6.42 -13.74 -25.27
C ALA A 571 -6.71 -12.26 -25.00
N CYS A 572 -5.68 -11.45 -24.93
CA CYS A 572 -5.79 -10.00 -24.84
C CYS A 572 -6.36 -9.38 -26.11
N HIS A 573 -6.80 -8.14 -26.07
CA HIS A 573 -7.49 -7.47 -27.18
C HIS A 573 -6.54 -6.87 -28.21
N GLY A 574 -5.29 -6.58 -27.83
CA GLY A 574 -4.36 -5.79 -28.66
C GLY A 574 -4.85 -4.35 -28.77
N ASN A 575 -5.22 -3.73 -27.63
CA ASN A 575 -5.76 -2.37 -27.56
C ASN A 575 -4.74 -1.33 -28.09
N ALA A 576 -5.19 -0.10 -28.33
CA ALA A 576 -4.38 0.94 -29.00
C ALA A 576 -3.17 1.37 -28.16
N SER A 577 -3.23 1.27 -26.83
CA SER A 577 -2.10 1.54 -25.94
C SER A 577 -1.16 0.35 -25.77
N ALA A 578 -1.58 -0.87 -26.11
CA ALA A 578 -0.74 -2.04 -26.05
C ALA A 578 0.33 -2.00 -27.16
N GLU A 579 1.58 -2.16 -26.79
CA GLU A 579 2.69 -2.26 -27.75
C GLU A 579 2.75 -3.68 -28.33
N VAL A 580 1.83 -4.01 -29.26
CA VAL A 580 1.77 -5.33 -29.91
C VAL A 580 2.59 -5.30 -31.18
N LYS A 581 3.74 -5.99 -31.21
CA LYS A 581 4.57 -6.07 -32.43
C LYS A 581 4.16 -7.22 -33.35
N ASP A 582 4.01 -8.43 -32.84
CA ASP A 582 3.78 -9.62 -33.68
C ASP A 582 2.71 -10.59 -33.16
N THR A 583 2.43 -10.63 -31.85
CA THR A 583 1.46 -11.57 -31.28
C THR A 583 0.70 -10.93 -30.11
N VAL A 584 -0.60 -11.16 -30.09
CA VAL A 584 -1.46 -10.80 -28.97
C VAL A 584 -1.01 -11.60 -27.73
N PHE A 585 -0.87 -10.94 -26.58
CA PHE A 585 -0.53 -11.60 -25.32
C PHE A 585 -1.65 -12.56 -24.91
N THR A 586 -1.27 -13.72 -24.40
CA THR A 586 -2.23 -14.71 -23.87
C THR A 586 -1.73 -15.24 -22.54
N PHE A 587 -2.65 -15.50 -21.64
CA PHE A 587 -2.34 -16.06 -20.33
C PHE A 587 -3.44 -17.03 -19.89
N HIS A 588 -3.13 -17.84 -18.88
CA HIS A 588 -4.13 -18.74 -18.31
C HIS A 588 -4.66 -18.22 -16.98
N ASP A 589 -5.99 -18.20 -16.83
CA ASP A 589 -6.61 -17.82 -15.57
C ASP A 589 -7.93 -18.57 -15.30
N ARG A 590 -8.40 -18.51 -14.04
CA ARG A 590 -9.70 -18.98 -13.57
C ARG A 590 -10.58 -17.76 -13.30
N GLN A 591 -11.09 -17.14 -14.35
CA GLN A 591 -11.87 -15.90 -14.21
C GLN A 591 -13.25 -16.13 -13.58
N LYS A 592 -13.85 -17.31 -13.81
CA LYS A 592 -15.22 -17.58 -13.36
C LYS A 592 -15.25 -18.09 -11.93
N THR A 593 -15.97 -17.36 -11.07
CA THR A 593 -16.36 -17.82 -9.73
C THR A 593 -17.75 -18.44 -9.79
N ILE A 594 -17.82 -19.74 -9.58
CA ILE A 594 -19.07 -20.53 -9.61
C ILE A 594 -19.90 -20.30 -8.39
N PHE A 595 -19.22 -20.21 -7.22
CA PHE A 595 -19.83 -20.00 -5.92
C PHE A 595 -18.86 -19.28 -4.99
N SER A 596 -19.38 -18.32 -4.25
CA SER A 596 -18.68 -17.69 -3.14
C SER A 596 -19.65 -17.50 -1.99
N GLY A 597 -19.46 -18.27 -0.91
CA GLY A 597 -20.35 -18.25 0.26
C GLY A 597 -19.66 -18.74 1.51
N ASN A 598 -20.35 -18.65 2.62
CA ASN A 598 -19.80 -19.00 3.94
C ASN A 598 -20.77 -19.87 4.74
N ASP A 599 -20.23 -20.65 5.69
CA ASP A 599 -20.98 -21.49 6.61
C ASP A 599 -20.23 -21.62 7.94
N SER A 600 -20.85 -22.26 8.90
CA SER A 600 -20.31 -22.50 10.23
C SER A 600 -19.26 -23.64 10.25
N VAL A 601 -18.27 -23.49 11.13
CA VAL A 601 -17.38 -24.57 11.54
C VAL A 601 -17.80 -25.01 12.94
N ALA A 602 -18.09 -26.30 13.11
CA ALA A 602 -18.44 -26.90 14.39
C ALA A 602 -17.60 -28.14 14.63
N ASN A 603 -16.97 -28.23 15.80
CA ASN A 603 -16.05 -29.31 16.14
C ASN A 603 -14.97 -29.52 15.07
N GLY A 604 -14.42 -28.39 14.59
CA GLY A 604 -13.41 -28.34 13.55
C GLY A 604 -13.86 -28.77 12.15
N LYS A 605 -15.14 -29.05 11.93
CA LYS A 605 -15.69 -29.55 10.65
C LYS A 605 -16.70 -28.58 10.06
N PHE A 606 -16.84 -28.64 8.73
CA PHE A 606 -17.81 -27.84 7.98
C PHE A 606 -18.44 -28.62 6.83
N HIS A 607 -19.61 -28.13 6.38
CA HIS A 607 -20.32 -28.61 5.21
C HIS A 607 -20.89 -27.41 4.49
N VAL A 608 -20.51 -27.20 3.22
CA VAL A 608 -21.06 -26.14 2.38
C VAL A 608 -21.75 -26.75 1.18
N SER A 609 -22.94 -26.27 0.86
CA SER A 609 -23.71 -26.67 -0.32
C SER A 609 -23.83 -25.51 -1.29
N PHE A 610 -23.79 -25.78 -2.58
CA PHE A 610 -24.03 -24.79 -3.64
C PHE A 610 -24.65 -25.43 -4.87
N VAL A 611 -25.37 -24.67 -5.66
CA VAL A 611 -25.90 -25.12 -6.93
C VAL A 611 -24.90 -24.82 -8.05
N VAL A 612 -24.63 -25.80 -8.89
CA VAL A 612 -23.72 -25.65 -10.02
C VAL A 612 -24.49 -25.00 -11.17
N PRO A 613 -24.10 -23.81 -11.65
CA PRO A 613 -24.81 -23.11 -12.73
C PRO A 613 -24.61 -23.81 -14.09
N TYR A 614 -25.45 -23.49 -15.04
CA TYR A 614 -25.32 -23.99 -16.42
C TYR A 614 -24.23 -23.28 -17.23
N ASP A 615 -23.85 -22.08 -16.82
CA ASP A 615 -22.82 -21.28 -17.49
C ASP A 615 -21.40 -21.70 -17.09
N LEU A 616 -21.01 -22.92 -17.46
CA LEU A 616 -19.70 -23.49 -17.16
C LEU A 616 -18.79 -23.53 -18.37
N SER A 617 -17.50 -23.55 -18.10
CA SER A 617 -16.47 -23.91 -19.10
C SER A 617 -16.22 -25.42 -19.02
N TYR A 618 -16.69 -26.15 -19.98
CA TYR A 618 -16.65 -27.61 -19.95
C TYR A 618 -15.24 -28.16 -20.18
N GLY A 619 -14.90 -29.23 -19.48
CA GLY A 619 -13.76 -30.11 -19.82
C GLY A 619 -12.50 -29.92 -19.02
N GLY A 620 -12.50 -29.07 -17.98
CA GLY A 620 -11.34 -28.85 -17.09
C GLY A 620 -11.63 -29.10 -15.61
N SER A 621 -10.57 -29.11 -14.80
CA SER A 621 -10.67 -29.16 -13.35
C SER A 621 -11.08 -27.78 -12.81
N GLY A 622 -12.15 -27.73 -12.03
CA GLY A 622 -12.45 -26.60 -11.15
C GLY A 622 -11.47 -26.53 -10.00
N GLN A 623 -11.62 -25.50 -9.18
CA GLN A 623 -10.86 -25.31 -7.93
C GLN A 623 -11.80 -24.96 -6.79
N VAL A 624 -11.60 -25.58 -5.65
CA VAL A 624 -12.27 -25.21 -4.39
C VAL A 624 -11.23 -24.59 -3.47
N LEU A 625 -11.44 -23.35 -3.08
CA LEU A 625 -10.67 -22.62 -2.08
C LEU A 625 -11.49 -22.52 -0.81
N ALA A 626 -10.88 -22.73 0.35
CA ALA A 626 -11.52 -22.61 1.63
C ALA A 626 -10.65 -21.78 2.58
N PHE A 627 -11.28 -20.81 3.24
CA PHE A 627 -10.70 -20.00 4.30
C PHE A 627 -11.53 -20.18 5.56
N ALA A 628 -10.91 -20.51 6.69
CA ALA A 628 -11.62 -20.71 7.95
C ALA A 628 -11.00 -19.87 9.06
N LYS A 629 -11.86 -19.33 9.93
CA LYS A 629 -11.45 -18.62 11.14
C LYS A 629 -12.25 -19.05 12.34
N SER A 630 -11.59 -19.12 13.50
CA SER A 630 -12.27 -19.37 14.77
C SER A 630 -13.00 -18.13 15.29
N ASP A 631 -14.00 -18.32 16.16
CA ASP A 631 -14.78 -17.21 16.74
C ASP A 631 -13.92 -16.27 17.59
N ASP A 632 -12.83 -16.75 18.18
CA ASP A 632 -11.86 -15.98 18.96
C ASP A 632 -10.70 -15.45 18.13
N LEU A 633 -10.70 -15.69 16.81
CA LEU A 633 -9.65 -15.33 15.85
C LEU A 633 -8.26 -15.93 16.15
N ALA A 634 -8.14 -16.87 17.06
CA ALA A 634 -6.87 -17.52 17.40
C ALA A 634 -6.39 -18.49 16.31
N THR A 635 -7.28 -18.95 15.45
CA THR A 635 -6.97 -19.86 14.34
C THR A 635 -7.49 -19.29 13.04
N ILE A 636 -6.57 -18.99 12.14
CA ILE A 636 -6.84 -18.60 10.74
C ILE A 636 -6.23 -19.67 9.84
N ALA A 637 -7.03 -20.29 9.00
CA ALA A 637 -6.63 -21.43 8.19
C ALA A 637 -7.13 -21.31 6.76
N HIS A 638 -6.38 -21.86 5.81
CA HIS A 638 -6.83 -21.97 4.43
C HIS A 638 -6.48 -23.31 3.81
N GLY A 639 -7.09 -23.61 2.67
CA GLY A 639 -6.81 -24.84 1.94
C GLY A 639 -7.49 -24.84 0.58
N CYS A 640 -7.06 -25.75 -0.29
CA CYS A 640 -7.62 -25.87 -1.63
C CYS A 640 -7.64 -27.32 -2.13
N THR A 641 -8.41 -27.53 -3.21
CA THR A 641 -8.33 -28.74 -4.01
C THR A 641 -8.76 -28.47 -5.44
N ASP A 642 -8.09 -29.09 -6.40
CA ASP A 642 -8.45 -29.11 -7.82
C ASP A 642 -9.12 -30.47 -8.20
N ALA A 643 -9.42 -31.31 -7.23
CA ALA A 643 -10.02 -32.63 -7.42
C ALA A 643 -11.53 -32.58 -7.71
N ILE A 644 -11.96 -31.61 -8.49
CA ILE A 644 -13.35 -31.42 -8.94
C ILE A 644 -13.37 -31.18 -10.45
N VAL A 645 -14.26 -31.91 -11.15
CA VAL A 645 -14.62 -31.63 -12.55
C VAL A 645 -16.05 -31.14 -12.59
N LEU A 646 -16.23 -30.01 -13.23
CA LEU A 646 -17.53 -29.39 -13.49
C LEU A 646 -17.97 -29.81 -14.90
N GLY A 647 -19.23 -30.21 -15.08
CA GLY A 647 -19.67 -30.73 -16.37
C GLY A 647 -21.18 -30.71 -16.58
N ASP A 648 -21.60 -31.04 -17.78
CA ASP A 648 -23.01 -31.23 -18.13
C ASP A 648 -23.58 -32.48 -17.44
N GLY A 649 -24.81 -32.37 -16.99
CA GLY A 649 -25.61 -33.47 -16.49
C GLY A 649 -26.86 -33.65 -17.34
N ASP A 650 -27.35 -34.90 -17.53
CA ASP A 650 -28.63 -35.20 -18.14
C ASP A 650 -29.84 -34.80 -17.26
N ILE A 651 -29.79 -33.57 -16.67
CA ILE A 651 -30.82 -33.11 -15.75
C ILE A 651 -31.85 -32.27 -16.50
N GLN A 652 -33.08 -32.72 -16.40
CA GLN A 652 -34.21 -31.96 -16.93
C GLN A 652 -34.30 -30.62 -16.18
N LYS A 653 -34.24 -29.49 -16.91
CA LYS A 653 -34.50 -28.15 -16.39
C LYS A 653 -35.95 -28.09 -15.89
N THR A 654 -36.14 -28.13 -14.58
CA THR A 654 -37.47 -28.12 -13.94
C THR A 654 -37.92 -26.74 -13.50
N ASP A 655 -36.97 -25.82 -13.30
CA ASP A 655 -37.24 -24.45 -12.93
C ASP A 655 -37.40 -23.55 -14.14
N THR A 656 -38.43 -22.70 -14.12
CA THR A 656 -38.78 -21.74 -15.18
C THR A 656 -39.02 -20.34 -14.63
N VAL A 657 -38.73 -20.12 -13.34
CA VAL A 657 -39.00 -18.84 -12.66
C VAL A 657 -37.64 -18.22 -12.28
N GLY A 658 -37.42 -16.97 -12.68
CA GLY A 658 -36.19 -16.26 -12.32
C GLY A 658 -36.20 -15.72 -10.90
N PRO A 659 -35.05 -15.22 -10.40
CA PRO A 659 -34.87 -14.81 -9.02
C PRO A 659 -35.88 -13.75 -8.55
N LYS A 660 -36.30 -13.85 -7.31
CA LYS A 660 -36.98 -12.75 -6.62
C LYS A 660 -35.99 -11.64 -6.36
N ILE A 661 -36.32 -10.42 -6.74
CA ILE A 661 -35.49 -9.23 -6.60
C ILE A 661 -36.16 -8.24 -5.66
N PHE A 662 -35.52 -7.86 -4.57
CA PHE A 662 -35.84 -6.71 -3.77
C PHE A 662 -34.71 -5.70 -3.86
N CYS A 663 -34.93 -4.57 -4.53
CA CYS A 663 -33.88 -3.57 -4.70
C CYS A 663 -34.33 -2.19 -4.25
N TYR A 664 -33.34 -1.38 -3.83
CA TYR A 664 -33.56 -0.04 -3.31
C TYR A 664 -32.29 0.82 -3.46
N LEU A 665 -32.46 2.13 -3.28
CA LEU A 665 -31.37 3.11 -3.18
C LEU A 665 -31.25 3.62 -1.74
N ASN A 666 -30.03 3.68 -1.24
CA ASN A 666 -29.64 4.23 0.07
C ASN A 666 -30.30 3.57 1.30
N SER A 667 -31.55 3.09 1.19
CA SER A 667 -32.29 2.51 2.31
C SER A 667 -33.36 1.52 1.85
N PRO A 668 -33.60 0.44 2.60
CA PRO A 668 -34.71 -0.50 2.34
C PRO A 668 -36.09 0.19 2.35
N GLU A 669 -36.22 1.37 2.94
CA GLU A 669 -37.42 2.17 3.02
C GLU A 669 -37.61 3.07 1.78
N PHE A 670 -36.72 2.99 0.80
CA PHE A 670 -36.79 3.71 -0.46
C PHE A 670 -38.08 3.37 -1.21
N VAL A 671 -38.75 4.39 -1.74
CA VAL A 671 -39.90 4.28 -2.60
C VAL A 671 -39.61 4.94 -3.95
N ASN A 672 -40.13 4.34 -5.02
CA ASN A 672 -39.99 4.91 -6.36
C ASN A 672 -40.45 6.39 -6.39
N GLY A 673 -39.57 7.26 -6.90
CA GLY A 673 -39.79 8.71 -6.94
C GLY A 673 -39.12 9.48 -5.80
N ASP A 674 -38.53 8.81 -4.84
CA ASP A 674 -37.81 9.47 -3.74
C ASP A 674 -36.59 10.26 -4.24
N ASP A 675 -36.23 11.31 -3.49
CA ASP A 675 -35.00 12.07 -3.68
C ASP A 675 -33.80 11.27 -3.18
N VAL A 676 -32.71 11.22 -3.97
CA VAL A 676 -31.45 10.61 -3.66
C VAL A 676 -30.28 11.60 -3.92
N ASN A 677 -29.14 11.34 -3.32
CA ASN A 677 -27.90 12.10 -3.57
C ASN A 677 -27.36 11.88 -4.99
N THR A 678 -26.34 12.64 -5.35
CA THR A 678 -25.74 12.57 -6.69
C THR A 678 -25.01 11.24 -6.98
N SER A 679 -24.60 10.51 -5.94
CA SER A 679 -23.98 9.17 -6.06
C SER A 679 -24.71 8.20 -5.13
N PRO A 680 -25.91 7.74 -5.49
CA PRO A 680 -26.72 6.90 -4.62
C PRO A 680 -26.17 5.46 -4.56
N TYR A 681 -26.35 4.82 -3.39
CA TYR A 681 -25.94 3.44 -3.14
C TYR A 681 -27.07 2.48 -3.48
N PHE A 682 -26.88 1.69 -4.54
CA PHE A 682 -27.80 0.65 -4.96
C PHE A 682 -27.56 -0.64 -4.18
N VAL A 683 -28.66 -1.29 -3.75
CA VAL A 683 -28.65 -2.60 -3.12
C VAL A 683 -29.73 -3.47 -3.75
N ALA A 684 -29.39 -4.72 -4.08
CA ALA A 684 -30.36 -5.73 -4.50
C ALA A 684 -30.20 -7.01 -3.66
N GLN A 685 -31.27 -7.40 -2.97
CA GLN A 685 -31.39 -8.69 -2.31
C GLN A 685 -32.07 -9.66 -3.27
N LEU A 686 -31.44 -10.80 -3.45
CA LEU A 686 -31.84 -11.83 -4.42
C LEU A 686 -32.17 -13.13 -3.69
N SER A 687 -33.19 -13.84 -4.13
CA SER A 687 -33.47 -15.19 -3.65
C SER A 687 -34.07 -16.07 -4.73
N ASP A 688 -33.59 -17.30 -4.82
CA ASP A 688 -34.05 -18.31 -5.74
C ASP A 688 -33.76 -19.72 -5.22
N ASP A 689 -34.71 -20.64 -5.29
CA ASP A 689 -34.53 -22.02 -4.80
C ASP A 689 -33.45 -22.77 -5.61
N SER A 690 -33.23 -22.39 -6.86
CA SER A 690 -32.20 -22.91 -7.75
C SER A 690 -30.83 -22.21 -7.55
N GLY A 691 -30.77 -21.19 -6.72
CA GLY A 691 -29.58 -20.35 -6.48
C GLY A 691 -29.41 -19.24 -7.51
N ILE A 692 -28.50 -18.30 -7.24
CA ILE A 692 -28.25 -17.13 -8.07
C ILE A 692 -27.05 -17.39 -8.99
N ASN A 693 -27.17 -17.06 -10.28
CA ASN A 693 -26.06 -17.11 -11.21
C ASN A 693 -25.22 -15.84 -11.07
N ALA A 694 -24.11 -15.96 -10.36
CA ALA A 694 -23.12 -14.89 -10.16
C ALA A 694 -21.82 -15.14 -10.93
N THR A 695 -21.81 -16.06 -11.93
CA THR A 695 -20.59 -16.49 -12.65
C THR A 695 -20.01 -15.40 -13.57
N GLY A 696 -20.82 -14.46 -14.05
CA GLY A 696 -20.38 -13.25 -14.77
C GLY A 696 -19.87 -13.45 -16.21
N ASN A 697 -20.02 -14.63 -16.80
CA ASN A 697 -19.38 -14.92 -18.10
C ASN A 697 -20.25 -15.61 -19.13
N GLY A 698 -21.55 -15.77 -18.88
CA GLY A 698 -22.50 -16.09 -19.94
C GLY A 698 -22.84 -14.83 -20.73
N VAL A 699 -22.76 -14.84 -22.06
CA VAL A 699 -23.20 -13.68 -22.87
C VAL A 699 -24.62 -13.31 -22.47
N GLY A 700 -24.76 -12.16 -21.76
CA GLY A 700 -26.06 -11.64 -21.33
C GLY A 700 -26.62 -12.22 -20.03
N HIS A 701 -25.88 -13.02 -19.24
CA HIS A 701 -26.33 -13.61 -17.95
C HIS A 701 -25.74 -12.92 -16.72
N ASN A 702 -25.35 -11.67 -16.86
CA ASN A 702 -24.80 -10.89 -15.76
C ASN A 702 -25.86 -10.36 -14.79
N LEU A 703 -25.47 -10.09 -13.56
CA LEU A 703 -26.22 -9.25 -12.64
C LEU A 703 -26.07 -7.80 -13.11
N GLU A 704 -26.90 -7.41 -14.05
CA GLU A 704 -26.75 -6.21 -14.87
C GLU A 704 -27.55 -5.04 -14.31
N LEU A 705 -26.89 -3.91 -14.05
CA LEU A 705 -27.49 -2.66 -13.65
C LEU A 705 -27.32 -1.60 -14.76
N VAL A 706 -28.44 -1.08 -15.28
CA VAL A 706 -28.44 -0.07 -16.34
C VAL A 706 -29.11 1.21 -15.85
N VAL A 707 -28.41 2.34 -16.03
CA VAL A 707 -28.93 3.68 -15.68
C VAL A 707 -29.53 4.32 -16.92
N ASP A 708 -30.75 4.83 -16.82
CA ASP A 708 -31.50 5.58 -17.85
C ASP A 708 -31.65 4.85 -19.20
N GLY A 709 -31.48 3.52 -19.20
CA GLY A 709 -31.49 2.72 -20.42
C GLY A 709 -30.31 2.98 -21.35
N ASP A 710 -29.26 3.65 -20.84
CA ASP A 710 -28.04 3.97 -21.60
C ASP A 710 -27.08 2.79 -21.55
N ALA A 711 -26.76 2.20 -22.70
CA ALA A 711 -25.85 1.09 -22.80
C ALA A 711 -24.42 1.44 -22.28
N ASN A 712 -24.00 2.69 -22.35
CA ASN A 712 -22.72 3.15 -21.82
C ASN A 712 -22.72 3.30 -20.28
N LYS A 713 -23.88 3.20 -19.64
CA LYS A 713 -24.06 3.23 -18.18
C LYS A 713 -24.58 1.88 -17.69
N THR A 714 -23.97 0.82 -18.19
CA THR A 714 -24.25 -0.57 -17.79
C THR A 714 -23.14 -1.05 -16.88
N TYR A 715 -23.51 -1.60 -15.73
CA TYR A 715 -22.58 -2.08 -14.69
C TYR A 715 -22.86 -3.54 -14.41
N ASP A 716 -21.80 -4.33 -14.40
CA ASP A 716 -21.81 -5.73 -14.02
C ASP A 716 -21.56 -5.85 -12.50
N LEU A 717 -22.49 -6.48 -11.78
CA LEU A 717 -22.44 -6.60 -10.33
C LEU A 717 -22.17 -8.02 -9.83
N ASN A 718 -21.69 -8.91 -10.69
CA ASN A 718 -21.41 -10.30 -10.30
C ASN A 718 -20.38 -10.39 -9.20
N ASP A 719 -19.24 -9.68 -9.32
CA ASP A 719 -18.19 -9.62 -8.29
C ASP A 719 -18.63 -8.97 -6.97
N ASN A 720 -19.74 -8.22 -7.00
CA ASN A 720 -20.29 -7.57 -5.82
C ASN A 720 -21.31 -8.46 -5.09
N PHE A 721 -21.70 -9.58 -5.69
CA PHE A 721 -22.69 -10.48 -5.10
C PHE A 721 -22.03 -11.38 -4.03
N ALA A 722 -22.70 -11.51 -2.90
CA ALA A 722 -22.34 -12.45 -1.85
C ALA A 722 -23.59 -13.18 -1.37
N TYR A 723 -23.50 -14.50 -1.22
CA TYR A 723 -24.56 -15.27 -0.57
C TYR A 723 -24.67 -14.91 0.92
N ASP A 724 -25.87 -14.95 1.44
CA ASP A 724 -26.13 -14.80 2.87
C ASP A 724 -25.48 -15.97 3.65
N PHE A 725 -25.20 -15.75 4.94
CA PHE A 725 -24.54 -16.76 5.77
C PHE A 725 -25.31 -18.08 5.76
N ALA A 726 -24.60 -19.18 5.50
CA ALA A 726 -25.14 -20.54 5.40
C ALA A 726 -26.23 -20.70 4.31
N SER A 727 -26.24 -19.86 3.30
CA SER A 727 -27.19 -19.88 2.19
C SER A 727 -26.51 -20.14 0.85
N HIS A 728 -27.22 -20.79 -0.06
CA HIS A 728 -26.89 -20.91 -1.47
C HIS A 728 -28.09 -20.54 -2.36
N THR A 729 -29.14 -20.02 -1.75
CA THR A 729 -30.40 -19.64 -2.42
C THR A 729 -30.72 -18.16 -2.28
N ALA A 730 -30.07 -17.46 -1.35
CA ALA A 730 -30.28 -16.04 -1.10
C ALA A 730 -28.96 -15.30 -0.90
N GLY A 731 -28.90 -14.07 -1.37
CA GLY A 731 -27.72 -13.22 -1.25
C GLY A 731 -27.98 -11.78 -1.66
N THR A 732 -26.96 -10.95 -1.56
CA THR A 732 -27.07 -9.51 -1.79
C THR A 732 -25.95 -9.02 -2.71
N THR A 733 -26.29 -8.12 -3.63
CA THR A 733 -25.32 -7.33 -4.40
C THR A 733 -25.55 -5.85 -4.14
N SER A 734 -24.48 -5.06 -4.23
CA SER A 734 -24.58 -3.62 -4.01
C SER A 734 -23.57 -2.85 -4.86
N TYR A 735 -23.88 -1.58 -5.15
CA TYR A 735 -23.01 -0.74 -5.99
C TYR A 735 -23.26 0.74 -5.69
N THR A 736 -22.18 1.52 -5.53
CA THR A 736 -22.28 2.98 -5.49
C THR A 736 -22.30 3.51 -6.93
N LEU A 737 -23.40 4.14 -7.32
CA LEU A 737 -23.51 4.71 -8.66
C LEU A 737 -22.51 5.86 -8.84
N PRO A 738 -21.92 6.02 -10.03
CA PRO A 738 -21.19 7.23 -10.37
C PRO A 738 -22.05 8.48 -10.22
N THR A 739 -21.40 9.65 -10.13
CA THR A 739 -22.10 10.92 -9.98
C THR A 739 -23.09 11.13 -11.13
N LEU A 740 -24.35 11.28 -10.77
CA LEU A 740 -25.47 11.56 -11.67
C LEU A 740 -25.83 13.05 -11.65
N GLU A 741 -26.27 13.57 -12.78
CA GLU A 741 -26.79 14.94 -12.87
C GLU A 741 -28.12 15.06 -12.11
N PRO A 742 -28.41 16.23 -11.51
CA PRO A 742 -29.69 16.44 -10.86
C PRO A 742 -30.88 16.30 -11.85
N GLY A 743 -31.90 15.53 -11.44
CA GLY A 743 -33.07 15.26 -12.25
C GLY A 743 -33.65 13.87 -12.00
N THR A 744 -34.68 13.51 -12.79
CA THR A 744 -35.31 12.19 -12.69
C THR A 744 -34.51 11.16 -13.48
N HIS A 745 -34.20 10.04 -12.81
CA HIS A 745 -33.47 8.91 -13.37
C HIS A 745 -34.22 7.61 -13.19
N THR A 746 -33.82 6.60 -13.97
CA THR A 746 -34.35 5.24 -13.88
C THR A 746 -33.20 4.25 -13.77
N LEU A 747 -33.40 3.16 -13.02
CA LEU A 747 -32.53 2.01 -12.97
C LEU A 747 -33.29 0.78 -13.41
N ARG A 748 -32.64 -0.03 -14.24
CA ARG A 748 -33.06 -1.38 -14.58
C ARG A 748 -32.02 -2.37 -14.03
N PHE A 749 -32.44 -3.23 -13.14
CA PHE A 749 -31.58 -4.31 -12.62
C PHE A 749 -32.11 -5.65 -13.07
N ARG A 750 -31.27 -6.49 -13.69
CA ARG A 750 -31.58 -7.84 -14.12
C ARG A 750 -30.70 -8.84 -13.41
N ALA A 751 -31.31 -9.92 -12.92
CA ALA A 751 -30.61 -11.04 -12.28
C ALA A 751 -31.05 -12.37 -12.89
N TRP A 752 -30.17 -13.37 -12.82
CA TRP A 752 -30.34 -14.70 -13.31
C TRP A 752 -30.20 -15.73 -12.21
N ASP A 753 -30.98 -16.84 -12.30
CA ASP A 753 -30.75 -18.03 -11.50
C ASP A 753 -29.71 -18.95 -12.15
N THR A 754 -29.30 -20.00 -11.48
CA THR A 754 -28.34 -21.00 -12.00
C THR A 754 -28.93 -21.85 -13.14
N MET A 755 -30.23 -21.80 -13.35
CA MET A 755 -30.96 -22.48 -14.45
C MET A 755 -31.19 -21.59 -15.66
N ASN A 756 -30.59 -20.39 -15.66
CA ASN A 756 -30.71 -19.38 -16.73
C ASN A 756 -32.14 -18.86 -16.94
N ASN A 757 -32.93 -18.70 -15.88
CA ASN A 757 -34.14 -17.88 -15.90
C ASN A 757 -33.80 -16.50 -15.34
N SER A 758 -34.46 -15.46 -15.85
CA SER A 758 -34.16 -14.09 -15.41
C SER A 758 -35.37 -13.37 -14.85
N SER A 759 -35.10 -12.47 -13.94
CA SER A 759 -36.03 -11.45 -13.46
C SER A 759 -35.45 -10.07 -13.62
N THR A 760 -36.32 -9.07 -13.75
CA THR A 760 -35.96 -7.67 -13.91
C THR A 760 -36.72 -6.81 -12.92
N ALA A 761 -36.04 -5.91 -12.24
CA ALA A 761 -36.61 -4.88 -11.39
C ALA A 761 -36.31 -3.48 -11.95
N MET A 762 -37.22 -2.57 -11.76
CA MET A 762 -37.11 -1.18 -12.19
C MET A 762 -37.28 -0.24 -10.98
N LEU A 763 -36.36 0.74 -10.86
CA LEU A 763 -36.48 1.84 -9.92
C LEU A 763 -36.57 3.16 -10.66
N SER A 764 -37.35 4.11 -10.12
CA SER A 764 -37.31 5.51 -10.54
C SER A 764 -37.00 6.40 -9.35
N PHE A 765 -36.22 7.46 -9.54
CA PHE A 765 -35.74 8.31 -8.44
C PHE A 765 -35.42 9.69 -8.97
N ASN A 766 -35.27 10.65 -8.05
CA ASN A 766 -34.92 12.02 -8.37
C ASN A 766 -33.60 12.39 -7.70
N VAL A 767 -32.60 12.74 -8.50
CA VAL A 767 -31.27 13.14 -7.99
C VAL A 767 -31.31 14.63 -7.63
N VAL A 768 -30.89 14.93 -6.38
CA VAL A 768 -30.84 16.32 -5.89
C VAL A 768 -29.41 16.63 -5.36
N LYS A 769 -28.95 17.88 -5.56
CA LYS A 769 -27.60 18.32 -5.16
C LYS A 769 -27.37 18.32 -3.63
N SER A 770 -28.44 18.41 -2.85
CA SER A 770 -28.36 18.44 -1.38
C SER A 770 -29.56 17.72 -0.80
N ILE A 771 -29.33 16.59 -0.15
CA ILE A 771 -30.36 15.86 0.59
C ILE A 771 -30.24 16.23 2.07
N LYS A 772 -31.39 16.51 2.69
CA LYS A 772 -31.44 16.64 4.16
C LYS A 772 -31.20 15.29 4.82
N PRO A 773 -30.25 15.18 5.76
CA PRO A 773 -30.05 13.96 6.50
C PRO A 773 -31.35 13.50 7.17
N ARG A 774 -31.66 12.22 7.04
CA ARG A 774 -32.81 11.58 7.72
C ARG A 774 -32.32 10.30 8.38
N ILE A 775 -32.60 10.15 9.68
CA ILE A 775 -32.35 8.89 10.39
C ILE A 775 -33.61 8.04 10.30
N TYR A 776 -33.55 6.95 9.57
CA TYR A 776 -34.67 6.02 9.41
C TYR A 776 -34.92 5.22 10.67
N SER A 777 -33.92 4.47 11.13
CA SER A 777 -34.03 3.68 12.34
C SER A 777 -32.81 3.90 13.24
N VAL A 778 -33.06 3.73 14.52
CA VAL A 778 -32.03 3.63 15.54
C VAL A 778 -32.47 2.49 16.47
N ASP A 779 -31.62 1.48 16.57
CA ASP A 779 -31.89 0.33 17.44
C ASP A 779 -30.64 -0.04 18.25
N VAL A 780 -30.81 -0.90 19.19
CA VAL A 780 -29.74 -1.52 19.99
C VAL A 780 -29.96 -3.02 20.01
N THR A 781 -28.87 -3.77 19.90
CA THR A 781 -28.93 -5.24 19.82
C THR A 781 -29.49 -5.89 21.10
N LYS A 782 -29.29 -5.22 22.25
CA LYS A 782 -29.76 -5.70 23.55
C LYS A 782 -30.42 -4.57 24.32
N ASN A 783 -31.70 -4.71 24.62
CA ASN A 783 -32.48 -3.79 25.46
C ASN A 783 -33.58 -4.63 26.17
N PRO A 784 -33.40 -5.04 27.42
CA PRO A 784 -32.34 -4.66 28.39
C PRO A 784 -30.96 -5.19 28.06
N ALA A 785 -29.93 -4.36 28.33
CA ALA A 785 -28.52 -4.69 28.15
C ALA A 785 -27.85 -5.01 29.50
N SER A 786 -27.00 -6.05 29.56
CA SER A 786 -26.34 -6.49 30.79
C SER A 786 -24.83 -6.32 30.80
N THR A 787 -24.16 -6.60 29.69
CA THR A 787 -22.70 -6.52 29.57
C THR A 787 -22.27 -5.52 28.49
N SER A 788 -22.93 -5.55 27.36
CA SER A 788 -22.69 -4.70 26.21
C SER A 788 -23.96 -4.57 25.37
N THR A 789 -23.98 -3.59 24.48
CA THR A 789 -24.99 -3.46 23.41
C THR A 789 -24.34 -2.81 22.20
N THR A 790 -24.91 -3.05 21.02
CA THR A 790 -24.47 -2.42 19.78
C THR A 790 -25.55 -1.44 19.34
N PHE A 791 -25.19 -0.18 19.10
CA PHE A 791 -26.08 0.79 18.47
C PHE A 791 -26.10 0.51 16.97
N ILE A 792 -27.30 0.46 16.38
CA ILE A 792 -27.52 0.30 14.94
C ILE A 792 -28.24 1.53 14.44
N VAL A 793 -27.67 2.20 13.44
CA VAL A 793 -28.22 3.43 12.83
C VAL A 793 -28.41 3.19 11.34
N SER A 794 -29.59 3.49 10.83
CA SER A 794 -29.86 3.50 9.38
C SER A 794 -30.28 4.90 8.96
N HIS A 795 -29.75 5.41 7.84
CA HIS A 795 -29.96 6.79 7.40
C HIS A 795 -30.00 6.95 5.88
N SER A 796 -30.43 8.14 5.41
CA SER A 796 -30.68 8.44 3.99
C SER A 796 -29.43 8.76 3.18
N LEU A 797 -28.25 8.86 3.80
CA LEU A 797 -27.02 9.34 3.18
C LEU A 797 -25.96 8.24 3.02
N ALA A 798 -26.37 7.02 2.64
CA ALA A 798 -25.43 5.96 2.30
C ALA A 798 -24.55 6.40 1.13
N GLY A 799 -23.25 6.12 1.20
CA GLY A 799 -22.27 6.54 0.19
C GLY A 799 -21.81 7.99 0.29
N CYS A 800 -22.39 8.80 1.20
CA CYS A 800 -21.93 10.16 1.46
C CYS A 800 -21.16 10.22 2.79
N PRO A 801 -20.12 11.03 2.91
CA PRO A 801 -19.45 11.27 4.19
C PRO A 801 -20.41 11.91 5.20
N VAL A 802 -20.59 11.27 6.35
CA VAL A 802 -21.41 11.80 7.44
C VAL A 802 -20.68 11.72 8.76
N ASP A 803 -20.95 12.69 9.64
CA ASP A 803 -20.48 12.70 11.00
C ASP A 803 -21.57 12.11 11.91
N VAL A 804 -21.22 11.06 12.64
CA VAL A 804 -22.13 10.39 13.57
C VAL A 804 -21.70 10.71 15.00
N THR A 805 -22.65 11.16 15.83
CA THR A 805 -22.45 11.31 17.26
C THR A 805 -23.51 10.52 18.02
N ILE A 806 -23.08 9.67 18.94
CA ILE A 806 -23.93 8.93 19.86
C ILE A 806 -23.68 9.43 21.27
N ASP A 807 -24.68 9.97 21.91
CA ASP A 807 -24.63 10.45 23.30
C ASP A 807 -25.53 9.59 24.19
N VAL A 808 -25.04 9.18 25.36
CA VAL A 808 -25.87 8.49 26.38
C VAL A 808 -26.00 9.37 27.60
N TYR A 809 -27.23 9.48 28.13
CA TYR A 809 -27.61 10.33 29.26
C TYR A 809 -28.29 9.51 30.35
N ASP A 810 -28.13 9.96 31.62
CA ASP A 810 -29.02 9.51 32.68
C ASP A 810 -30.38 10.23 32.60
N MET A 811 -31.31 9.84 33.45
CA MET A 811 -32.64 10.42 33.46
C MET A 811 -32.69 11.88 33.97
N SER A 812 -31.58 12.39 34.53
CA SER A 812 -31.42 13.81 34.86
C SER A 812 -30.93 14.65 33.68
N GLY A 813 -30.57 14.04 32.56
CA GLY A 813 -30.04 14.71 31.39
C GLY A 813 -28.53 14.90 31.43
N ARG A 814 -27.83 14.35 32.39
CA ARG A 814 -26.36 14.36 32.44
C ARG A 814 -25.80 13.38 31.42
N GLN A 815 -24.90 13.85 30.55
CA GLN A 815 -24.20 13.01 29.60
C GLN A 815 -23.18 12.11 30.31
N LEU A 816 -23.27 10.81 30.02
CA LEU A 816 -22.44 9.78 30.66
C LEU A 816 -21.38 9.26 29.70
N TRP A 817 -21.70 9.20 28.44
CA TRP A 817 -20.81 8.68 27.39
C TRP A 817 -21.13 9.36 26.06
N THR A 818 -20.11 9.48 25.23
CA THR A 818 -20.26 9.98 23.86
C THR A 818 -19.31 9.22 22.93
N TYR A 819 -19.78 8.94 21.73
CA TYR A 819 -19.00 8.42 20.63
C TYR A 819 -19.12 9.38 19.47
N ARG A 820 -18.03 9.56 18.72
CA ARG A 820 -18.00 10.40 17.53
C ARG A 820 -17.18 9.70 16.46
N GLU A 821 -17.71 9.67 15.26
CA GLU A 821 -17.00 9.25 14.07
C GLU A 821 -17.35 10.21 12.94
N SER A 822 -16.35 10.64 12.19
CA SER A 822 -16.49 11.59 11.09
C SER A 822 -16.19 10.89 9.76
N GLY A 823 -16.92 11.31 8.71
CA GLY A 823 -16.65 10.87 7.34
C GLY A 823 -17.09 9.44 7.02
N THR A 824 -17.90 8.76 7.86
CA THR A 824 -18.41 7.42 7.53
C THR A 824 -19.36 7.46 6.34
N GLN A 825 -19.26 6.49 5.44
CA GLN A 825 -20.08 6.40 4.22
C GLN A 825 -21.10 5.25 4.25
N ALA A 826 -21.13 4.46 5.31
CA ALA A 826 -22.02 3.32 5.44
C ALA A 826 -23.48 3.76 5.63
N GLY A 827 -24.41 3.21 4.87
CA GLY A 827 -25.84 3.49 5.00
C GLY A 827 -26.50 2.85 6.22
N SER A 828 -25.91 1.79 6.73
CA SER A 828 -26.17 1.21 8.04
C SER A 828 -24.89 1.18 8.84
N TYR A 829 -24.96 1.65 10.07
CA TYR A 829 -23.78 1.91 10.91
C TYR A 829 -23.99 1.28 12.27
N SER A 830 -22.97 0.56 12.77
CA SER A 830 -23.03 -0.12 14.07
C SER A 830 -21.88 0.30 14.97
N VAL A 831 -22.16 0.55 16.25
CA VAL A 831 -21.17 0.90 17.27
C VAL A 831 -21.34 0.04 18.49
N ASP A 832 -20.34 -0.73 18.84
CA ASP A 832 -20.30 -1.54 20.05
C ASP A 832 -20.02 -0.67 21.28
N TRP A 833 -20.71 -0.95 22.36
CA TRP A 833 -20.54 -0.25 23.62
C TRP A 833 -20.67 -1.20 24.82
N ASN A 834 -19.71 -1.13 25.71
CA ASN A 834 -19.57 -2.00 26.90
C ASN A 834 -20.29 -1.48 28.15
N LEU A 835 -21.24 -0.55 28.01
CA LEU A 835 -22.03 0.06 29.07
C LEU A 835 -21.20 0.78 30.14
N THR A 836 -20.10 1.43 29.72
CA THR A 836 -19.25 2.26 30.60
C THR A 836 -19.44 3.73 30.33
N THR A 837 -19.20 4.57 31.35
CA THR A 837 -19.11 6.03 31.20
C THR A 837 -17.80 6.40 30.49
N ALA A 838 -17.65 7.68 30.13
CA ALA A 838 -16.41 8.23 29.59
C ALA A 838 -15.20 8.08 30.56
N SER A 839 -15.45 7.93 31.85
CA SER A 839 -14.40 7.65 32.85
C SER A 839 -14.14 6.16 33.09
N GLY A 840 -14.72 5.26 32.27
CA GLY A 840 -14.58 3.80 32.40
C GLY A 840 -15.46 3.15 33.50
N GLN A 841 -16.26 3.92 34.22
CA GLN A 841 -17.11 3.39 35.26
C GLN A 841 -18.35 2.71 34.65
N ARG A 842 -18.65 1.49 35.07
CA ARG A 842 -19.80 0.72 34.59
C ARG A 842 -21.12 1.37 35.01
N LEU A 843 -22.10 1.37 34.08
CA LEU A 843 -23.43 1.89 34.39
C LEU A 843 -24.16 1.02 35.42
N GLN A 844 -24.91 1.66 36.30
CA GLN A 844 -25.81 1.00 37.26
C GLN A 844 -27.08 0.50 36.57
N THR A 845 -27.79 -0.46 37.21
CA THR A 845 -29.14 -0.85 36.78
C THR A 845 -30.05 0.35 36.72
N GLY A 846 -30.66 0.61 35.59
CA GLY A 846 -31.49 1.79 35.39
C GLY A 846 -31.96 2.00 33.97
N VAL A 847 -32.67 3.10 33.77
CA VAL A 847 -33.09 3.57 32.45
C VAL A 847 -32.25 4.74 32.04
N TYR A 848 -31.76 4.69 30.82
CA TYR A 848 -30.91 5.69 30.20
C TYR A 848 -31.54 6.19 28.90
N LEU A 849 -31.16 7.37 28.46
CA LEU A 849 -31.55 7.90 27.16
C LEU A 849 -30.30 7.91 26.26
N TYR A 850 -30.46 7.49 25.04
CA TYR A 850 -29.42 7.72 24.05
C TYR A 850 -29.95 8.55 22.91
N ARG A 851 -29.08 9.39 22.38
CA ARG A 851 -29.36 10.30 21.27
C ARG A 851 -28.32 10.11 20.19
N ILE A 852 -28.78 9.90 18.98
CA ILE A 852 -27.94 9.83 17.80
C ILE A 852 -28.13 11.10 16.99
N ARG A 853 -27.03 11.73 16.60
CA ARG A 853 -26.97 12.86 15.70
C ARG A 853 -26.17 12.46 14.47
N LEU A 854 -26.71 12.83 13.31
CA LEU A 854 -26.07 12.65 12.02
C LEU A 854 -25.93 14.03 11.38
N ALA A 855 -24.71 14.41 10.99
CA ALA A 855 -24.46 15.66 10.28
C ALA A 855 -23.82 15.35 8.93
N ALA A 856 -24.19 16.11 7.91
CA ALA A 856 -23.56 16.12 6.59
C ALA A 856 -23.14 17.55 6.26
N ASP A 857 -21.94 17.73 5.70
CA ASP A 857 -21.38 19.04 5.28
C ASP A 857 -21.45 20.16 6.33
N GLY A 858 -21.38 19.80 7.61
CA GLY A 858 -21.33 20.73 8.75
C GLY A 858 -22.58 21.58 9.00
N SER A 859 -23.58 21.56 8.12
CA SER A 859 -24.74 22.49 8.17
C SER A 859 -26.11 21.84 8.34
N GLN A 860 -26.25 20.54 8.09
CA GLN A 860 -27.54 19.84 8.17
C GLN A 860 -27.46 18.69 9.19
N MET A 861 -28.39 18.64 10.14
CA MET A 861 -28.44 17.62 11.18
C MET A 861 -29.77 16.89 11.24
N ALA A 862 -29.70 15.56 11.38
CA ALA A 862 -30.81 14.72 11.85
C ALA A 862 -30.53 14.22 13.24
N THR A 863 -31.57 14.08 14.06
CA THR A 863 -31.45 13.61 15.44
C THR A 863 -32.56 12.62 15.77
N LYS A 864 -32.24 11.51 16.43
CA LYS A 864 -33.20 10.54 16.95
C LYS A 864 -32.76 10.05 18.34
N SER A 865 -33.71 9.94 19.26
CA SER A 865 -33.47 9.51 20.65
C SER A 865 -34.38 8.36 21.04
N LYS A 866 -33.84 7.42 21.82
CA LYS A 866 -34.57 6.27 22.38
C LYS A 866 -34.12 5.95 23.81
N LYS A 867 -34.82 5.03 24.47
CA LYS A 867 -34.48 4.55 25.81
C LYS A 867 -33.69 3.26 25.77
N LEU A 868 -32.73 3.14 26.65
CA LEU A 868 -31.97 1.92 26.93
C LEU A 868 -32.16 1.53 28.39
N VAL A 869 -32.51 0.27 28.62
CA VAL A 869 -32.57 -0.30 29.95
C VAL A 869 -31.26 -1.09 30.19
N VAL A 870 -30.60 -0.79 31.27
CA VAL A 870 -29.41 -1.53 31.73
C VAL A 870 -29.77 -2.36 32.96
N ILE A 871 -29.41 -3.60 32.98
CA ILE A 871 -29.59 -4.52 34.10
C ILE A 871 -28.22 -5.10 34.45
N ASN A 872 -27.67 -4.69 35.58
CA ASN A 872 -26.46 -5.31 36.13
C ASN A 872 -26.87 -6.54 36.93
N ASN A 873 -26.53 -7.73 36.46
CA ASN A 873 -26.53 -8.92 37.26
C ASN A 873 -25.25 -8.90 38.11
N ASN A 874 -25.34 -8.44 39.36
CA ASN A 874 -24.26 -8.59 40.34
C ASN A 874 -24.09 -10.04 40.71
#